data_bdff840a9bf60666e481ce989a74e0d4
#
_entry.id   bdff840a9bf60666e481ce989a74e0d4
#
_cell.length_a   1.000
_cell.length_b   1.000
_cell.length_c   1.000
_cell.angle_alpha   90.00
_cell.angle_beta   90.00
_cell.angle_gamma   90.00
#
_symmetry.space_group_name_H-M   'P 1'
#
loop_
_entity.id
_entity.type
_entity.pdbx_description
1 polymer ?
#
loop_
_entity_poly.entity_id
_entity_poly.type
_entity_poly.pdbx_seq_one_letter_code
_entity_poly.pdbx_strand_id
1 'polypeptide(L)'
;EPSWIYDETPWWERSSLDQNNNYIHDSIELEVEPVGMALSYSEEVNEEHLQVLESLGFEVRDVIEAVNGVMIGLVEPELATTLASLEDVVMVHRYGQVIFYGDVQTQNVKARNSTIYPNGAWDFGVTGKGVNIAMVDTGVDNEHPGLVGKFVAGYDAVCYNPSDPNCVLNGFGIRPTDGTFDPDDGNQHGTACMGMATATGIEADGSQSEFYGSAPDASLVDVRIGTDAGAGPFENYVLEQEFYESAMNGIQWIIDNKDTAWEGADESLHGIDIISLSWGITSHEGGGSDGTDMHSMILDEAMQAGVVVSVAAGNDGPDNDGLSGMGSSDLSITVGASDDGNTIDRSDDTVASYSSRGPRRDNGDNNPLNELKPEISAPGTNIIQAEGCVTSGTCNNFIGQDASGNTYTSRGSGTSYAAPSVSGILALMMEANANLTTAEMKEIIKFTAERKGEATQPDVDPFWNRDFGWGIIDAYEATKLAILLNEQNLNGQIDVFTQVHLNQPTLTNNTSEMDSDMYVIDGFAWNQMGSVNSVEYRIDGGEWMSASFEDTETTLGPLERFQWTIGLDLDKLPLGDVVIEIRGLSDEGQSLPISFVVQGNGFIEASSGLDLDSIIFFGPVIAIIAIALFFVSRTDAPLLLINSSEESVDEALEKDYDLSVVIDAELVEHEGK
;
A
#
# COMPACT_ATOMS: atom_id res chain seq x y z
N GLU A 1 6.38 31.51 22.22
CA GLU A 1 6.35 30.57 23.35
C GLU A 1 4.95 30.62 23.97
N PRO A 2 4.35 29.45 24.33
CA PRO A 2 3.03 29.41 24.93
C PRO A 2 2.97 30.24 26.22
N SER A 3 1.87 30.97 26.42
CA SER A 3 1.69 31.88 27.55
C SER A 3 1.81 31.21 28.92
N TRP A 4 1.47 29.92 28.99
CA TRP A 4 1.50 29.14 30.21
C TRP A 4 2.93 28.88 30.77
N ILE A 5 3.98 29.03 29.98
CA ILE A 5 5.39 28.89 30.46
C ILE A 5 5.69 29.86 31.59
N TYR A 6 4.96 30.99 31.65
CA TYR A 6 5.19 32.06 32.62
C TYR A 6 4.16 32.07 33.75
N ASP A 7 3.23 31.08 33.80
CA ASP A 7 2.26 30.99 34.87
C ASP A 7 2.91 30.52 36.19
N GLU A 8 2.60 31.21 37.29
CA GLU A 8 3.11 30.92 38.64
C GLU A 8 2.44 29.71 39.28
N THR A 9 1.31 29.22 38.72
CA THR A 9 0.62 28.03 39.23
C THR A 9 1.52 26.79 39.11
N PRO A 10 1.75 26.03 40.18
CA PRO A 10 2.53 24.80 40.15
C PRO A 10 1.96 23.84 39.12
N TRP A 11 2.86 23.17 38.34
CA TRP A 11 2.45 22.26 37.25
C TRP A 11 1.48 21.15 37.69
N TRP A 12 1.55 20.68 38.96
CA TRP A 12 0.64 19.66 39.50
C TRP A 12 -0.76 20.18 39.89
N GLU A 13 -0.97 21.50 39.88
CA GLU A 13 -2.25 22.15 40.10
C GLU A 13 -2.92 22.61 38.81
N ARG A 14 -2.24 22.49 37.69
CA ARG A 14 -2.74 22.88 36.37
C ARG A 14 -3.51 21.75 35.75
N SER A 15 -4.58 22.07 35.03
CA SER A 15 -5.22 21.12 34.13
C SER A 15 -4.22 20.65 33.03
N SER A 16 -4.28 19.39 32.70
CA SER A 16 -3.53 18.87 31.55
C SER A 16 -3.99 19.43 30.21
N LEU A 17 -5.21 19.99 30.17
CA LEU A 17 -5.82 20.55 28.97
C LEU A 17 -5.75 22.08 28.92
N ASP A 18 -5.61 22.73 30.06
CA ASP A 18 -5.56 24.20 30.27
C ASP A 18 -4.47 24.50 31.31
N GLN A 19 -3.21 24.58 30.86
CA GLN A 19 -2.07 24.76 31.74
C GLN A 19 -1.87 26.23 32.16
N ASN A 20 -2.45 27.17 31.41
CA ASN A 20 -2.38 28.61 31.69
C ASN A 20 -3.59 29.12 32.50
N ASN A 21 -4.58 28.25 32.82
CA ASN A 21 -5.80 28.53 33.60
C ASN A 21 -6.66 29.67 33.00
N ASN A 22 -6.79 29.69 31.70
CA ASN A 22 -7.62 30.69 30.99
C ASN A 22 -8.96 30.13 30.52
N TYR A 23 -9.30 28.90 30.91
CA TYR A 23 -10.53 28.18 30.57
C TYR A 23 -10.65 27.84 29.08
N ILE A 24 -9.52 27.77 28.37
CA ILE A 24 -9.44 27.41 26.97
C ILE A 24 -8.47 26.22 26.84
N HIS A 25 -8.85 25.21 26.07
CA HIS A 25 -7.95 24.10 25.78
C HIS A 25 -6.69 24.61 25.07
N ASP A 26 -5.51 24.39 25.65
CA ASP A 26 -4.22 24.92 25.18
C ASP A 26 -3.97 24.70 23.69
N SER A 27 -4.42 23.56 23.13
CA SER A 27 -4.24 23.27 21.71
C SER A 27 -5.07 24.15 20.77
N ILE A 28 -6.13 24.83 21.26
CA ILE A 28 -6.89 25.80 20.46
C ILE A 28 -6.03 27.05 20.19
N GLU A 29 -5.22 27.46 21.17
CA GLU A 29 -4.38 28.64 21.07
C GLU A 29 -3.23 28.50 20.07
N LEU A 30 -2.92 27.27 19.64
CA LEU A 30 -1.87 26.97 18.67
C LEU A 30 -2.40 26.88 17.25
N GLU A 31 -3.71 26.91 17.05
CA GLU A 31 -4.33 26.77 15.74
C GLU A 31 -4.53 28.11 15.04
N VAL A 32 -4.56 28.06 13.73
CA VAL A 32 -4.84 29.20 12.84
C VAL A 32 -6.08 28.99 11.97
N GLU A 33 -6.55 27.76 11.87
CA GLU A 33 -7.76 27.38 11.13
C GLU A 33 -8.89 27.07 12.10
N PRO A 34 -10.17 27.14 11.68
CA PRO A 34 -11.31 26.81 12.50
C PRO A 34 -11.23 25.39 13.07
N VAL A 35 -11.48 25.23 14.35
CA VAL A 35 -11.49 23.93 15.04
C VAL A 35 -12.85 23.65 15.70
N GLY A 36 -13.18 22.37 15.84
CA GLY A 36 -14.38 21.97 16.56
C GLY A 36 -14.28 22.33 18.03
N MET A 37 -15.25 23.10 18.56
CA MET A 37 -15.29 23.53 19.95
C MET A 37 -16.59 23.11 20.66
N ALA A 38 -16.46 22.87 21.96
CA ALA A 38 -17.55 22.64 22.85
C ALA A 38 -17.34 23.47 24.15
N LEU A 39 -18.42 23.75 24.85
CA LEU A 39 -18.40 24.47 26.12
C LEU A 39 -18.86 23.56 27.23
N SER A 40 -18.22 23.62 28.38
CA SER A 40 -18.77 23.10 29.63
C SER A 40 -19.21 24.25 30.51
N TYR A 41 -20.36 24.10 31.15
CA TYR A 41 -20.95 25.07 32.09
C TYR A 41 -20.88 24.53 33.51
N SER A 42 -20.76 25.46 34.48
CA SER A 42 -20.79 25.12 35.90
C SER A 42 -22.17 24.68 36.43
N GLU A 43 -23.22 24.99 35.68
CA GLU A 43 -24.62 24.68 35.99
C GLU A 43 -25.27 23.98 34.79
N GLU A 44 -26.50 23.46 34.96
CA GLU A 44 -27.27 22.89 33.85
C GLU A 44 -27.47 23.90 32.73
N VAL A 45 -27.24 23.47 31.51
CA VAL A 45 -27.44 24.29 30.33
C VAL A 45 -28.93 24.65 30.21
N ASN A 46 -29.22 25.94 30.08
CA ASN A 46 -30.58 26.48 30.02
C ASN A 46 -30.78 27.32 28.75
N GLU A 47 -32.04 27.75 28.51
CA GLU A 47 -32.37 28.53 27.30
C GLU A 47 -31.63 29.88 27.21
N GLU A 48 -31.23 30.49 28.33
CA GLU A 48 -30.51 31.76 28.35
C GLU A 48 -29.09 31.57 27.83
N HIS A 49 -28.39 30.48 28.20
CA HIS A 49 -27.08 30.10 27.67
C HIS A 49 -27.14 29.92 26.17
N LEU A 50 -28.14 29.20 25.65
CA LEU A 50 -28.27 28.94 24.20
C LEU A 50 -28.57 30.22 23.42
N GLN A 51 -29.46 31.10 23.95
CA GLN A 51 -29.78 32.39 23.33
C GLN A 51 -28.55 33.32 23.27
N VAL A 52 -27.68 33.31 24.27
CA VAL A 52 -26.44 34.05 24.27
C VAL A 52 -25.53 33.57 23.10
N LEU A 53 -25.33 32.27 22.97
CA LEU A 53 -24.52 31.70 21.88
C LEU A 53 -25.07 32.06 20.48
N GLU A 54 -26.39 31.91 20.31
CA GLU A 54 -27.06 32.26 19.04
C GLU A 54 -26.95 33.78 18.76
N SER A 55 -27.08 34.62 19.77
CA SER A 55 -26.95 36.06 19.62
C SER A 55 -25.57 36.53 19.21
N LEU A 56 -24.55 35.74 19.55
CA LEU A 56 -23.16 35.93 19.13
C LEU A 56 -22.86 35.31 17.77
N GLY A 57 -23.80 34.58 17.17
CA GLY A 57 -23.68 33.98 15.84
C GLY A 57 -23.14 32.56 15.85
N PHE A 58 -23.04 31.92 17.02
CA PHE A 58 -22.64 30.52 17.08
C PHE A 58 -23.83 29.58 16.81
N GLU A 59 -23.58 28.54 16.04
CA GLU A 59 -24.58 27.47 15.83
C GLU A 59 -24.50 26.46 16.97
N VAL A 60 -25.55 26.32 17.75
CA VAL A 60 -25.67 25.24 18.73
C VAL A 60 -26.00 23.96 17.99
N ARG A 61 -25.09 23.01 18.01
CA ARG A 61 -25.24 21.71 17.31
C ARG A 61 -25.92 20.68 18.19
N ASP A 62 -25.58 20.64 19.48
CA ASP A 62 -26.15 19.69 20.42
C ASP A 62 -25.91 20.15 21.86
N VAL A 63 -26.73 19.65 22.79
CA VAL A 63 -26.59 19.86 24.22
C VAL A 63 -26.40 18.51 24.90
N ILE A 64 -25.28 18.33 25.58
CA ILE A 64 -24.94 17.10 26.30
C ILE A 64 -25.23 17.30 27.78
N GLU A 65 -26.46 17.04 28.17
CA GLU A 65 -26.98 17.32 29.54
C GLU A 65 -26.14 16.67 30.64
N ALA A 66 -25.66 15.45 30.41
CA ALA A 66 -24.90 14.66 31.40
C ALA A 66 -23.60 15.33 31.89
N VAL A 67 -23.05 16.27 31.11
CA VAL A 67 -21.80 16.99 31.42
C VAL A 67 -21.94 18.49 31.30
N ASN A 68 -23.20 19.01 31.33
CA ASN A 68 -23.51 20.43 31.15
C ASN A 68 -22.78 21.03 29.93
N GLY A 69 -22.72 20.26 28.82
CA GLY A 69 -21.95 20.58 27.63
C GLY A 69 -22.80 21.12 26.51
N VAL A 70 -22.23 22.03 25.71
CA VAL A 70 -22.80 22.51 24.44
C VAL A 70 -21.81 22.36 23.32
N MET A 71 -22.20 21.65 22.25
CA MET A 71 -21.44 21.45 21.04
C MET A 71 -21.73 22.58 20.05
N ILE A 72 -20.68 23.31 19.59
CA ILE A 72 -20.85 24.48 18.73
C ILE A 72 -20.19 24.34 17.35
N GLY A 73 -19.55 23.20 17.07
CA GLY A 73 -18.95 22.91 15.76
C GLY A 73 -17.65 23.66 15.50
N LEU A 74 -17.37 23.96 14.22
CA LEU A 74 -16.14 24.64 13.81
C LEU A 74 -16.20 26.13 14.15
N VAL A 75 -15.19 26.62 14.86
CA VAL A 75 -15.09 28.02 15.34
C VAL A 75 -13.66 28.52 15.13
N GLU A 76 -13.53 29.77 14.73
CA GLU A 76 -12.22 30.44 14.60
C GLU A 76 -11.52 30.50 15.97
N PRO A 77 -10.23 30.13 16.09
CA PRO A 77 -9.51 30.05 17.36
C PRO A 77 -9.54 31.35 18.18
N GLU A 78 -9.52 32.51 17.52
CA GLU A 78 -9.54 33.83 18.18
C GLU A 78 -10.84 34.06 18.96
N LEU A 79 -11.94 33.36 18.62
CA LEU A 79 -13.22 33.49 19.31
C LEU A 79 -13.29 32.69 20.59
N ALA A 80 -12.32 31.78 20.84
CA ALA A 80 -12.30 30.99 22.09
C ALA A 80 -12.25 31.85 23.33
N THR A 81 -11.53 32.99 23.31
CA THR A 81 -11.51 33.95 24.44
C THR A 81 -12.87 34.58 24.70
N THR A 82 -13.66 34.84 23.65
CA THR A 82 -15.02 35.34 23.78
C THR A 82 -15.92 34.28 24.45
N LEU A 83 -15.79 33.03 24.00
CA LEU A 83 -16.55 31.90 24.58
C LEU A 83 -16.19 31.65 26.04
N ALA A 84 -14.91 31.67 26.40
CA ALA A 84 -14.44 31.49 27.77
C ALA A 84 -14.86 32.64 28.70
N SER A 85 -15.24 33.80 28.16
CA SER A 85 -15.72 34.95 28.95
C SER A 85 -17.24 34.94 29.26
N LEU A 86 -17.97 33.98 28.70
CA LEU A 86 -19.40 33.86 28.92
C LEU A 86 -19.69 33.43 30.38
N GLU A 87 -20.85 33.87 30.89
CA GLU A 87 -21.30 33.51 32.24
C GLU A 87 -21.44 31.99 32.34
N ASP A 88 -21.00 31.43 33.45
CA ASP A 88 -21.04 30.02 33.80
C ASP A 88 -20.21 29.07 32.89
N VAL A 89 -19.49 29.57 31.90
CA VAL A 89 -18.55 28.73 31.13
C VAL A 89 -17.32 28.43 31.99
N VAL A 90 -17.02 27.17 32.17
CA VAL A 90 -15.87 26.67 32.93
C VAL A 90 -14.75 26.13 32.07
N MET A 91 -15.05 25.80 30.81
CA MET A 91 -14.05 25.34 29.87
C MET A 91 -14.53 25.44 28.41
N VAL A 92 -13.66 25.89 27.53
CA VAL A 92 -13.79 25.79 26.10
C VAL A 92 -12.96 24.59 25.66
N HIS A 93 -13.62 23.51 25.29
CA HIS A 93 -12.98 22.27 24.84
C HIS A 93 -12.72 22.30 23.33
N ARG A 94 -11.64 21.65 22.91
CA ARG A 94 -11.45 21.24 21.52
C ARG A 94 -12.12 19.87 21.30
N TYR A 95 -12.74 19.67 20.15
CA TYR A 95 -13.16 18.33 19.77
C TYR A 95 -11.94 17.41 19.71
N GLY A 96 -12.05 16.27 20.39
CA GLY A 96 -11.06 15.23 20.30
C GLY A 96 -11.04 14.65 18.88
N GLN A 97 -9.88 14.27 18.42
CA GLN A 97 -9.76 13.48 17.20
C GLN A 97 -10.37 12.10 17.45
N VAL A 98 -11.32 11.70 16.62
CA VAL A 98 -11.83 10.33 16.64
C VAL A 98 -10.82 9.47 15.88
N ILE A 99 -10.21 8.55 16.60
CA ILE A 99 -9.28 7.58 16.01
C ILE A 99 -10.06 6.29 15.86
N PHE A 100 -10.20 5.83 14.63
CA PHE A 100 -10.67 4.49 14.33
C PHE A 100 -9.44 3.59 14.26
N TYR A 101 -9.50 2.41 14.87
CA TYR A 101 -8.43 1.43 14.77
C TYR A 101 -8.71 0.53 13.59
N GLY A 102 -7.66 0.26 12.78
CA GLY A 102 -7.81 -0.32 11.46
C GLY A 102 -8.07 -1.82 11.46
N ASP A 103 -9.18 -2.18 10.87
CA ASP A 103 -9.54 -3.54 10.48
C ASP A 103 -9.79 -3.62 8.96
N VAL A 104 -9.42 -2.56 8.23
CA VAL A 104 -9.73 -2.39 6.81
C VAL A 104 -8.54 -2.69 5.88
N GLN A 105 -7.33 -2.92 6.42
CA GLN A 105 -6.10 -3.03 5.64
C GLN A 105 -6.19 -4.03 4.48
N THR A 106 -6.79 -5.21 4.69
CA THR A 106 -6.92 -6.23 3.62
C THR A 106 -7.93 -5.83 2.53
N GLN A 107 -8.89 -4.97 2.85
CA GLN A 107 -9.83 -4.39 1.89
C GLN A 107 -9.22 -3.16 1.19
N ASN A 108 -8.44 -2.35 1.90
CA ASN A 108 -7.71 -1.22 1.33
C ASN A 108 -6.69 -1.72 0.30
N VAL A 109 -5.85 -2.72 0.62
CA VAL A 109 -4.91 -3.30 -0.36
C VAL A 109 -5.58 -4.19 -1.41
N LYS A 110 -6.89 -4.35 -1.39
CA LYS A 110 -7.70 -5.18 -2.30
C LYS A 110 -7.28 -6.66 -2.31
N ALA A 111 -6.78 -7.17 -1.19
CA ALA A 111 -6.63 -8.61 -1.01
C ALA A 111 -8.01 -9.29 -0.94
N ARG A 112 -8.96 -8.69 -0.23
CA ARG A 112 -10.37 -9.09 -0.24
C ARG A 112 -11.29 -7.98 -0.77
N ASN A 113 -12.44 -8.37 -1.30
CA ASN A 113 -13.42 -7.42 -1.82
C ASN A 113 -14.08 -6.58 -0.70
N SER A 114 -14.70 -5.49 -1.10
CA SER A 114 -15.38 -4.57 -0.19
C SER A 114 -16.57 -3.88 -0.88
N THR A 115 -17.24 -3.02 -0.15
CA THR A 115 -18.33 -2.21 -0.71
C THR A 115 -17.84 -1.13 -1.68
N ILE A 116 -16.58 -0.71 -1.57
CA ILE A 116 -15.95 0.30 -2.45
C ILE A 116 -15.23 -0.41 -3.59
N TYR A 117 -14.45 -1.43 -3.29
CA TYR A 117 -13.75 -2.26 -4.27
C TYR A 117 -14.45 -3.63 -4.36
N PRO A 118 -15.30 -3.83 -5.38
CA PRO A 118 -16.11 -5.06 -5.46
C PRO A 118 -15.31 -6.32 -5.78
N ASN A 119 -14.06 -6.18 -6.19
CA ASN A 119 -13.16 -7.27 -6.51
C ASN A 119 -11.93 -7.23 -5.59
N GLY A 120 -11.51 -8.40 -5.10
CA GLY A 120 -10.29 -8.61 -4.35
C GLY A 120 -9.50 -9.80 -4.90
N ALA A 121 -8.23 -9.93 -4.53
CA ALA A 121 -7.39 -11.05 -4.99
C ALA A 121 -7.98 -12.41 -4.60
N TRP A 122 -8.63 -12.52 -3.44
CA TRP A 122 -9.25 -13.77 -2.99
C TRP A 122 -10.40 -14.25 -3.88
N ASP A 123 -11.02 -13.35 -4.65
CA ASP A 123 -12.09 -13.73 -5.60
C ASP A 123 -11.56 -14.61 -6.74
N PHE A 124 -10.24 -14.63 -6.98
CA PHE A 124 -9.59 -15.58 -7.89
C PHE A 124 -9.40 -16.98 -7.28
N GLY A 125 -9.75 -17.17 -6.00
CA GLY A 125 -9.60 -18.43 -5.29
C GLY A 125 -8.20 -18.66 -4.73
N VAL A 126 -7.35 -17.65 -4.68
CA VAL A 126 -6.01 -17.69 -4.09
C VAL A 126 -6.00 -17.03 -2.72
N THR A 127 -5.33 -17.66 -1.75
CA THR A 127 -5.28 -17.25 -0.34
C THR A 127 -3.88 -17.42 0.28
N GLY A 128 -2.85 -17.68 -0.56
CA GLY A 128 -1.45 -17.92 -0.19
C GLY A 128 -1.14 -19.40 0.08
N LYS A 129 -2.02 -20.31 -0.31
CA LYS A 129 -1.86 -21.73 -0.05
C LYS A 129 -0.62 -22.30 -0.75
N GLY A 130 0.18 -23.07 0.01
CA GLY A 130 1.39 -23.71 -0.49
C GLY A 130 2.62 -22.76 -0.53
N VAL A 131 2.53 -21.60 0.11
CA VAL A 131 3.63 -20.63 0.21
C VAL A 131 4.09 -20.49 1.65
N ASN A 132 5.40 -20.55 1.88
CA ASN A 132 6.04 -20.41 3.18
C ASN A 132 6.65 -19.04 3.36
N ILE A 133 6.16 -18.28 4.35
CA ILE A 133 6.70 -16.97 4.73
C ILE A 133 7.61 -17.13 5.94
N ALA A 134 8.89 -16.83 5.78
CA ALA A 134 9.82 -16.70 6.90
C ALA A 134 9.63 -15.35 7.58
N MET A 135 9.07 -15.38 8.79
CA MET A 135 9.00 -14.22 9.67
C MET A 135 10.31 -14.11 10.44
N VAL A 136 11.13 -13.14 10.05
CA VAL A 136 12.44 -12.90 10.69
C VAL A 136 12.24 -11.77 11.71
N ASP A 137 11.92 -12.15 12.95
CA ASP A 137 11.42 -11.19 13.96
C ASP A 137 11.70 -11.68 15.41
N THR A 138 10.90 -11.25 16.37
CA THR A 138 11.01 -11.62 17.79
C THR A 138 10.52 -13.04 18.12
N GLY A 139 10.01 -13.76 17.13
CA GLY A 139 9.30 -15.03 17.23
C GLY A 139 7.86 -14.87 16.82
N VAL A 140 7.11 -15.98 16.77
CA VAL A 140 5.67 -16.00 16.47
C VAL A 140 4.98 -16.98 17.41
N ASP A 141 3.89 -16.56 18.08
CA ASP A 141 3.00 -17.44 18.84
C ASP A 141 2.14 -18.28 17.86
N ASN A 142 2.56 -19.49 17.59
CA ASN A 142 1.90 -20.40 16.64
C ASN A 142 0.58 -21.02 17.20
N GLU A 143 0.34 -20.90 18.50
CA GLU A 143 -0.93 -21.28 19.14
C GLU A 143 -1.97 -20.16 19.09
N HIS A 144 -1.60 -18.94 18.66
CA HIS A 144 -2.56 -17.86 18.46
C HIS A 144 -3.73 -18.33 17.57
N PRO A 145 -5.00 -18.14 17.97
CA PRO A 145 -6.17 -18.70 17.26
C PRO A 145 -6.19 -18.43 15.75
N GLY A 146 -5.74 -17.24 15.33
CA GLY A 146 -5.64 -16.86 13.92
C GLY A 146 -4.43 -17.43 13.18
N LEU A 147 -3.49 -18.08 13.87
CA LEU A 147 -2.24 -18.62 13.31
C LEU A 147 -2.09 -20.12 13.50
N VAL A 148 -3.02 -20.76 14.22
CA VAL A 148 -2.99 -22.21 14.46
C VAL A 148 -2.87 -23.02 13.17
N GLY A 149 -1.90 -23.95 13.16
CA GLY A 149 -1.68 -24.89 12.06
C GLY A 149 -0.86 -24.34 10.89
N LYS A 150 -0.32 -23.12 11.00
CA LYS A 150 0.51 -22.51 9.97
C LYS A 150 2.00 -22.84 10.07
N PHE A 151 2.47 -23.20 11.25
CA PHE A 151 3.88 -23.45 11.50
C PHE A 151 4.37 -24.70 10.74
N VAL A 152 5.45 -24.55 9.97
CA VAL A 152 6.08 -25.61 9.17
C VAL A 152 7.48 -25.91 9.69
N ALA A 153 8.27 -24.89 9.95
CA ALA A 153 9.65 -24.98 10.40
C ALA A 153 10.06 -23.73 11.16
N GLY A 154 11.18 -23.79 11.87
CA GLY A 154 11.72 -22.62 12.55
C GLY A 154 13.18 -22.76 12.92
N TYR A 155 13.77 -21.60 13.26
CA TYR A 155 15.15 -21.48 13.66
C TYR A 155 15.33 -20.34 14.70
N ASP A 156 15.93 -20.68 15.84
CA ASP A 156 16.26 -19.70 16.86
C ASP A 156 17.67 -19.14 16.64
N ALA A 157 17.77 -18.04 15.91
CA ALA A 157 19.03 -17.37 15.62
C ALA A 157 19.54 -16.50 16.78
N VAL A 158 18.75 -16.22 17.81
CA VAL A 158 19.19 -15.44 18.99
C VAL A 158 20.37 -16.12 19.67
N CYS A 159 20.32 -17.44 19.76
CA CYS A 159 21.38 -18.25 20.35
C CYS A 159 21.98 -19.21 19.33
N TYR A 160 22.35 -18.72 18.15
CA TYR A 160 23.01 -19.50 17.10
C TYR A 160 24.34 -20.13 17.56
N ASN A 161 24.99 -19.57 18.59
CA ASN A 161 26.15 -20.14 19.23
C ASN A 161 25.84 -20.53 20.69
N PRO A 162 25.42 -21.80 20.95
CA PRO A 162 25.03 -22.25 22.30
C PRO A 162 26.15 -22.22 23.31
N SER A 163 27.38 -21.98 22.90
CA SER A 163 28.55 -21.80 23.79
C SER A 163 28.74 -20.34 24.22
N ASP A 164 27.94 -19.40 23.69
CA ASP A 164 28.06 -17.99 24.04
C ASP A 164 27.61 -17.77 25.50
N PRO A 165 28.42 -17.15 26.35
CA PRO A 165 28.06 -16.86 27.73
C PRO A 165 26.79 -15.95 27.84
N ASN A 166 26.50 -15.11 26.84
CA ASN A 166 25.39 -14.20 26.88
C ASN A 166 24.06 -14.94 26.71
N CYS A 167 24.00 -15.97 25.90
CA CYS A 167 22.81 -16.86 25.78
C CYS A 167 22.45 -17.49 27.14
N VAL A 168 23.45 -17.79 27.95
CA VAL A 168 23.26 -18.40 29.28
C VAL A 168 22.93 -17.34 30.34
N LEU A 169 23.57 -16.17 30.26
CA LEU A 169 23.48 -15.12 31.30
C LEU A 169 22.16 -14.34 31.26
N ASN A 170 21.56 -14.19 30.08
CA ASN A 170 20.35 -13.41 29.92
C ASN A 170 19.06 -14.21 30.22
N GLY A 171 19.20 -15.47 30.64
CA GLY A 171 18.06 -16.31 31.03
C GLY A 171 17.19 -16.79 29.87
N PHE A 172 17.58 -16.45 28.65
CA PHE A 172 16.98 -16.97 27.44
C PHE A 172 17.40 -18.42 27.30
N GLY A 173 16.52 -19.35 27.43
CA GLY A 173 16.84 -20.77 27.28
C GLY A 173 17.48 -21.02 25.92
N ILE A 174 18.54 -21.85 25.89
CA ILE A 174 19.10 -22.33 24.62
C ILE A 174 17.99 -23.11 23.94
N ARG A 175 17.50 -22.57 22.80
CA ARG A 175 16.50 -23.25 21.97
C ARG A 175 17.21 -24.14 20.96
N PRO A 176 16.62 -25.29 20.58
CA PRO A 176 17.20 -26.14 19.55
C PRO A 176 17.33 -25.36 18.23
N THR A 177 18.46 -25.52 17.56
CA THR A 177 18.73 -24.93 16.23
C THR A 177 18.55 -25.96 15.10
N ASP A 178 17.88 -27.06 15.38
CA ASP A 178 17.66 -28.19 14.48
C ASP A 178 16.26 -28.17 13.82
N GLY A 179 15.52 -27.06 13.96
CA GLY A 179 14.18 -26.92 13.44
C GLY A 179 13.08 -27.60 14.26
N THR A 180 13.40 -28.11 15.47
CA THR A 180 12.44 -28.79 16.35
C THR A 180 11.92 -27.90 17.47
N PHE A 181 12.30 -26.64 17.54
CA PHE A 181 11.80 -25.75 18.58
C PHE A 181 10.31 -25.40 18.36
N ASP A 182 9.61 -25.20 19.45
CA ASP A 182 8.23 -24.75 19.46
C ASP A 182 8.22 -23.22 19.40
N PRO A 183 7.66 -22.60 18.35
CA PRO A 183 7.64 -21.15 18.21
C PRO A 183 6.90 -20.49 19.38
N ASP A 184 7.45 -19.39 19.86
CA ASP A 184 6.87 -18.60 20.95
C ASP A 184 7.36 -17.16 20.83
N ASP A 185 6.52 -16.18 21.19
CA ASP A 185 6.81 -14.77 21.06
C ASP A 185 6.43 -13.99 22.33
N GLY A 186 7.37 -13.87 23.23
CA GLY A 186 7.19 -13.07 24.46
C GLY A 186 7.16 -11.57 24.23
N ASN A 187 7.50 -11.09 23.03
CA ASN A 187 7.48 -9.68 22.64
C ASN A 187 6.19 -9.24 21.97
N GLN A 188 5.56 -10.09 21.20
CA GLN A 188 4.34 -9.86 20.42
C GLN A 188 4.54 -9.18 19.06
N HIS A 189 5.72 -8.63 18.73
CA HIS A 189 5.93 -7.90 17.48
C HIS A 189 5.88 -8.85 16.28
N GLY A 190 6.64 -9.95 16.31
CA GLY A 190 6.65 -10.92 15.22
C GLY A 190 5.30 -11.61 15.01
N THR A 191 4.55 -11.88 16.09
CA THR A 191 3.18 -12.42 16.00
C THR A 191 2.24 -11.45 15.30
N ALA A 192 2.29 -10.16 15.63
CA ALA A 192 1.49 -9.15 14.95
C ALA A 192 1.88 -9.01 13.47
N CYS A 193 3.18 -9.02 13.17
CA CYS A 193 3.68 -9.00 11.79
C CYS A 193 3.22 -10.23 10.99
N MET A 194 3.32 -11.43 11.56
CA MET A 194 2.80 -12.63 10.90
C MET A 194 1.27 -12.57 10.73
N GLY A 195 0.57 -11.97 11.70
CA GLY A 195 -0.86 -11.70 11.60
C GLY A 195 -1.22 -10.82 10.41
N MET A 196 -0.47 -9.76 10.13
CA MET A 196 -0.65 -8.92 8.95
C MET A 196 -0.50 -9.70 7.64
N ALA A 197 0.41 -10.66 7.63
CA ALA A 197 0.61 -11.51 6.45
C ALA A 197 -0.48 -12.59 6.32
N THR A 198 -0.85 -13.29 7.42
CA THR A 198 -1.55 -14.57 7.31
C THR A 198 -2.68 -14.82 8.30
N ALA A 199 -3.05 -13.91 9.20
CA ALA A 199 -4.11 -14.17 10.16
C ALA A 199 -5.42 -14.58 9.48
N THR A 200 -6.12 -15.54 10.10
CA THR A 200 -7.42 -16.05 9.62
C THR A 200 -8.62 -15.31 10.21
N GLY A 201 -8.41 -14.35 11.11
CA GLY A 201 -9.47 -13.64 11.81
C GLY A 201 -10.19 -14.47 12.87
N ILE A 202 -9.72 -15.68 13.19
CA ILE A 202 -10.36 -16.52 14.21
C ILE A 202 -10.03 -15.99 15.60
N GLU A 203 -11.08 -15.78 16.40
CA GLU A 203 -11.01 -15.35 17.81
C GLU A 203 -10.79 -16.52 18.77
N ALA A 204 -10.38 -16.24 20.02
CA ALA A 204 -10.16 -17.24 21.03
C ALA A 204 -11.42 -18.07 21.38
N ASP A 205 -12.61 -17.52 21.19
CA ASP A 205 -13.89 -18.22 21.36
C ASP A 205 -14.35 -19.02 20.12
N GLY A 206 -13.54 -19.00 19.05
CA GLY A 206 -13.83 -19.65 17.78
C GLY A 206 -14.74 -18.84 16.85
N SER A 207 -15.13 -17.63 17.22
CA SER A 207 -15.87 -16.74 16.32
C SER A 207 -14.94 -16.14 15.25
N GLN A 208 -15.53 -15.59 14.21
CA GLN A 208 -14.82 -14.94 13.10
C GLN A 208 -14.86 -13.43 13.27
N SER A 209 -13.72 -12.79 13.18
CA SER A 209 -13.55 -11.33 13.13
C SER A 209 -13.12 -10.85 11.74
N GLU A 210 -12.93 -9.54 11.61
CA GLU A 210 -12.47 -8.91 10.37
C GLU A 210 -10.94 -8.78 10.28
N PHE A 211 -10.20 -9.24 11.30
CA PHE A 211 -8.75 -9.07 11.43
C PHE A 211 -7.97 -10.15 10.68
N TYR A 212 -8.02 -10.06 9.36
CA TYR A 212 -7.30 -10.98 8.47
C TYR A 212 -5.90 -10.46 8.13
N GLY A 213 -5.01 -11.39 7.79
CA GLY A 213 -3.83 -11.11 6.99
C GLY A 213 -4.13 -11.16 5.50
N SER A 214 -3.21 -10.66 4.68
CA SER A 214 -3.40 -10.59 3.22
C SER A 214 -3.51 -11.98 2.57
N ALA A 215 -2.84 -13.00 3.12
CA ALA A 215 -2.79 -14.38 2.62
C ALA A 215 -3.12 -15.39 3.73
N PRO A 216 -4.42 -15.57 4.09
CA PRO A 216 -4.81 -16.33 5.27
C PRO A 216 -4.48 -17.83 5.23
N ASP A 217 -4.10 -18.40 4.10
CA ASP A 217 -3.70 -19.82 3.98
C ASP A 217 -2.18 -20.00 3.76
N ALA A 218 -1.38 -18.92 3.77
CA ALA A 218 0.08 -19.04 3.75
C ALA A 218 0.61 -19.61 5.08
N SER A 219 1.75 -20.28 5.01
CA SER A 219 2.38 -20.97 6.13
C SER A 219 3.50 -20.15 6.76
N LEU A 220 3.87 -20.53 7.98
CA LEU A 220 4.89 -19.87 8.81
C LEU A 220 6.18 -20.70 8.86
N VAL A 221 7.28 -20.04 8.54
CA VAL A 221 8.63 -20.42 8.99
C VAL A 221 9.08 -19.38 10.00
N ASP A 222 9.26 -19.75 11.27
CA ASP A 222 9.65 -18.81 12.31
C ASP A 222 11.18 -18.71 12.41
N VAL A 223 11.73 -17.53 12.13
CA VAL A 223 13.18 -17.25 12.28
C VAL A 223 13.34 -16.17 13.34
N ARG A 224 13.50 -16.61 14.56
CA ARG A 224 13.60 -15.72 15.71
C ARG A 224 14.99 -15.09 15.81
N ILE A 225 15.05 -13.77 15.73
CA ILE A 225 16.28 -12.97 15.86
C ILE A 225 16.24 -11.98 17.03
N GLY A 226 15.07 -11.71 17.57
CA GLY A 226 14.84 -10.87 18.74
C GLY A 226 14.54 -11.68 19.99
N THR A 227 14.49 -11.00 21.14
CA THR A 227 14.23 -11.63 22.43
C THR A 227 12.84 -11.32 22.97
N ASP A 228 12.40 -12.06 23.99
CA ASP A 228 11.14 -11.83 24.71
C ASP A 228 11.08 -10.48 25.42
N ALA A 229 12.23 -9.83 25.61
CA ALA A 229 12.30 -8.52 26.28
C ALA A 229 11.85 -7.35 25.40
N GLY A 230 11.70 -7.56 24.12
CA GLY A 230 11.19 -6.59 23.17
C GLY A 230 12.23 -6.01 22.22
N ALA A 231 11.78 -5.60 21.05
CA ALA A 231 12.56 -4.77 20.12
C ALA A 231 12.45 -3.29 20.52
N GLY A 232 12.61 -2.99 21.81
CA GLY A 232 12.56 -1.63 22.33
C GLY A 232 13.95 -1.06 22.59
N PRO A 233 14.03 0.26 22.90
CA PRO A 233 15.30 0.93 23.13
C PRO A 233 16.18 0.27 24.23
N PHE A 234 15.60 -0.48 25.14
CA PHE A 234 16.32 -1.16 26.19
C PHE A 234 17.05 -2.41 25.73
N GLU A 235 16.51 -3.13 24.78
CA GLU A 235 17.10 -4.34 24.23
C GLU A 235 18.31 -4.00 23.34
N ASN A 236 18.16 -2.99 22.49
CA ASN A 236 19.23 -2.52 21.61
C ASN A 236 20.48 -2.03 22.36
N TYR A 237 20.35 -1.55 23.59
CA TYR A 237 21.50 -1.10 24.38
C TYR A 237 22.33 -2.24 24.93
N VAL A 238 21.78 -3.41 25.11
CA VAL A 238 22.47 -4.55 25.76
C VAL A 238 22.92 -5.59 24.73
N LEU A 239 22.20 -5.68 23.58
CA LEU A 239 22.34 -6.77 22.61
C LEU A 239 22.52 -6.30 21.15
N GLU A 240 22.85 -5.02 20.91
CA GLU A 240 22.97 -4.46 19.54
C GLU A 240 23.86 -5.31 18.64
N GLN A 241 25.01 -5.73 19.12
CA GLN A 241 25.93 -6.57 18.37
C GLN A 241 25.35 -7.96 18.13
N GLU A 242 24.75 -8.56 19.15
CA GLU A 242 24.20 -9.92 19.09
C GLU A 242 22.95 -9.97 18.22
N PHE A 243 22.13 -8.92 18.22
CA PHE A 243 20.99 -8.79 17.31
C PHE A 243 21.44 -8.76 15.85
N TYR A 244 22.48 -7.99 15.52
CA TYR A 244 23.05 -7.96 14.18
C TYR A 244 23.53 -9.35 13.75
N GLU A 245 24.30 -10.04 14.60
CA GLU A 245 24.82 -11.39 14.32
C GLU A 245 23.68 -12.40 14.16
N SER A 246 22.65 -12.33 15.00
CA SER A 246 21.45 -13.19 14.91
C SER A 246 20.68 -12.97 13.62
N ALA A 247 20.51 -11.71 13.21
CA ALA A 247 19.84 -11.36 11.97
C ALA A 247 20.57 -11.92 10.74
N MET A 248 21.88 -11.71 10.68
CA MET A 248 22.71 -12.21 9.57
C MET A 248 22.72 -13.75 9.53
N ASN A 249 22.80 -14.39 10.69
CA ASN A 249 22.77 -15.85 10.80
C ASN A 249 21.38 -16.41 10.41
N GLY A 250 20.30 -15.77 10.86
CA GLY A 250 18.93 -16.17 10.52
C GLY A 250 18.65 -16.11 9.01
N ILE A 251 19.06 -15.03 8.34
CA ILE A 251 18.89 -14.87 6.89
C ILE A 251 19.77 -15.89 6.14
N GLN A 252 21.01 -16.13 6.59
CA GLN A 252 21.86 -17.17 6.01
C GLN A 252 21.21 -18.55 6.14
N TRP A 253 20.62 -18.87 7.30
CA TRP A 253 19.90 -20.13 7.50
C TRP A 253 18.73 -20.27 6.51
N ILE A 254 17.99 -19.20 6.22
CA ILE A 254 16.91 -19.21 5.22
C ILE A 254 17.47 -19.56 3.84
N ILE A 255 18.54 -18.90 3.40
CA ILE A 255 19.16 -19.15 2.09
C ILE A 255 19.61 -20.61 1.98
N ASP A 256 20.22 -21.16 3.03
CA ASP A 256 20.70 -22.54 3.08
C ASP A 256 19.55 -23.57 3.05
N ASN A 257 18.34 -23.17 3.52
CA ASN A 257 17.19 -24.06 3.69
C ASN A 257 16.05 -23.76 2.70
N LYS A 258 16.25 -22.91 1.72
CA LYS A 258 15.19 -22.47 0.79
C LYS A 258 14.51 -23.61 -0.01
N ASP A 259 15.15 -24.76 -0.14
CA ASP A 259 14.64 -25.95 -0.83
C ASP A 259 14.49 -27.17 0.13
N THR A 260 14.56 -26.96 1.44
CA THR A 260 14.58 -28.06 2.43
C THR A 260 13.23 -28.75 2.50
N ALA A 261 13.23 -30.06 2.44
CA ALA A 261 12.06 -30.89 2.70
C ALA A 261 11.86 -31.03 4.23
N TRP A 262 10.89 -30.32 4.77
CA TRP A 262 10.60 -30.34 6.20
C TRP A 262 9.98 -31.67 6.62
N GLU A 263 10.44 -32.25 7.73
CA GLU A 263 9.94 -33.52 8.23
C GLU A 263 8.46 -33.41 8.66
N GLY A 264 7.62 -34.18 8.00
CA GLY A 264 6.18 -34.23 8.30
C GLY A 264 5.33 -33.19 7.57
N ALA A 265 5.94 -32.28 6.81
CA ALA A 265 5.21 -31.36 5.96
C ALA A 265 4.85 -31.99 4.59
N ASP A 266 3.76 -31.50 4.00
CA ASP A 266 3.41 -31.82 2.62
C ASP A 266 4.48 -31.29 1.65
N GLU A 267 4.67 -31.94 0.49
CA GLU A 267 5.66 -31.52 -0.50
C GLU A 267 5.45 -30.08 -0.99
N SER A 268 4.21 -29.61 -1.02
CA SER A 268 3.85 -28.22 -1.35
C SER A 268 4.29 -27.18 -0.30
N LEU A 269 4.73 -27.64 0.87
CA LEU A 269 5.22 -26.80 1.97
C LEU A 269 6.72 -27.02 2.23
N HIS A 270 7.46 -27.54 1.24
CA HIS A 270 8.90 -27.62 1.33
C HIS A 270 9.52 -26.29 0.94
N GLY A 271 10.64 -25.96 1.55
CA GLY A 271 11.40 -24.75 1.24
C GLY A 271 10.92 -23.50 1.99
N ILE A 272 11.44 -22.36 1.56
CA ILE A 272 11.11 -21.02 2.06
C ILE A 272 11.00 -20.10 0.86
N ASP A 273 9.86 -19.45 0.70
CA ASP A 273 9.54 -18.68 -0.50
C ASP A 273 9.73 -17.17 -0.30
N ILE A 274 9.39 -16.67 0.89
CA ILE A 274 9.35 -15.23 1.19
C ILE A 274 10.03 -14.95 2.52
N ILE A 275 10.85 -13.91 2.59
CA ILE A 275 11.34 -13.30 3.82
C ILE A 275 10.53 -12.06 4.11
N SER A 276 9.99 -11.96 5.32
CA SER A 276 9.33 -10.76 5.85
C SER A 276 10.19 -10.15 6.95
N LEU A 277 10.63 -8.90 6.74
CA LEU A 277 11.50 -8.16 7.66
C LEU A 277 10.81 -6.87 8.11
N SER A 278 10.48 -6.82 9.40
CA SER A 278 9.79 -5.68 10.00
C SER A 278 10.70 -4.83 10.90
N TRP A 279 11.98 -4.82 10.62
CA TRP A 279 13.00 -4.09 11.36
C TRP A 279 14.13 -3.66 10.41
N GLY A 280 15.04 -2.85 10.90
CA GLY A 280 16.17 -2.36 10.12
C GLY A 280 17.43 -2.19 10.97
N ILE A 281 18.56 -2.14 10.29
CA ILE A 281 19.88 -1.85 10.90
C ILE A 281 20.24 -0.42 10.50
N THR A 282 20.54 0.42 11.50
CA THR A 282 20.92 1.81 11.24
C THR A 282 22.22 1.88 10.45
N SER A 283 22.25 2.72 9.44
CA SER A 283 23.49 3.10 8.80
C SER A 283 24.22 4.14 9.67
N HIS A 284 25.53 3.96 9.88
CA HIS A 284 26.38 4.94 10.54
C HIS A 284 26.90 6.03 9.60
N GLU A 285 26.51 5.98 8.33
CA GLU A 285 26.93 6.94 7.31
C GLU A 285 25.90 8.05 7.16
N GLY A 286 26.34 9.31 7.09
CA GLY A 286 25.46 10.43 6.73
C GLY A 286 24.87 10.21 5.34
N GLY A 287 23.56 10.38 5.22
CA GLY A 287 22.82 10.09 3.98
C GLY A 287 22.32 8.65 3.87
N GLY A 288 22.40 7.86 4.93
CA GLY A 288 21.93 6.49 4.96
C GLY A 288 22.84 5.50 4.24
N SER A 289 22.35 4.28 4.06
CA SER A 289 23.06 3.21 3.34
C SER A 289 22.94 3.41 1.82
N ASP A 290 23.98 2.97 1.11
CA ASP A 290 23.99 2.88 -0.37
C ASP A 290 23.74 1.45 -0.88
N GLY A 291 23.37 0.51 0.01
CA GLY A 291 23.11 -0.89 -0.33
C GLY A 291 24.35 -1.77 -0.41
N THR A 292 25.57 -1.24 -0.23
CA THR A 292 26.82 -2.03 -0.30
C THR A 292 27.26 -2.60 1.04
N ASP A 293 26.53 -2.33 2.12
CA ASP A 293 26.76 -2.96 3.41
C ASP A 293 26.36 -4.44 3.42
N MET A 294 26.95 -5.20 4.34
CA MET A 294 26.78 -6.65 4.38
C MET A 294 25.33 -7.09 4.60
N HIS A 295 24.56 -6.33 5.36
CA HIS A 295 23.16 -6.63 5.64
C HIS A 295 22.21 -6.27 4.51
N SER A 296 22.57 -5.35 3.61
CA SER A 296 21.88 -5.16 2.34
C SER A 296 22.23 -6.28 1.34
N MET A 297 23.53 -6.60 1.22
CA MET A 297 24.01 -7.61 0.29
C MET A 297 23.43 -9.01 0.57
N ILE A 298 23.22 -9.41 1.83
CA ILE A 298 22.65 -10.72 2.14
C ILE A 298 21.18 -10.84 1.69
N LEU A 299 20.44 -9.72 1.67
CA LEU A 299 19.07 -9.71 1.12
C LEU A 299 19.09 -9.83 -0.39
N ASP A 300 20.08 -9.23 -1.06
CA ASP A 300 20.27 -9.41 -2.50
C ASP A 300 20.61 -10.87 -2.84
N GLU A 301 21.44 -11.52 -2.03
CA GLU A 301 21.75 -12.95 -2.16
C GLU A 301 20.49 -13.83 -1.97
N ALA A 302 19.60 -13.50 -1.03
CA ALA A 302 18.33 -14.20 -0.84
C ALA A 302 17.44 -14.06 -2.09
N MET A 303 17.30 -12.86 -2.62
CA MET A 303 16.53 -12.59 -3.84
C MET A 303 17.11 -13.34 -5.05
N GLN A 304 18.44 -13.37 -5.21
CA GLN A 304 19.12 -14.12 -6.26
C GLN A 304 18.97 -15.64 -6.09
N ALA A 305 18.89 -16.11 -4.85
CA ALA A 305 18.63 -17.50 -4.53
C ALA A 305 17.19 -17.94 -4.81
N GLY A 306 16.29 -17.00 -5.12
CA GLY A 306 14.88 -17.25 -5.42
C GLY A 306 13.92 -17.04 -4.22
N VAL A 307 14.40 -16.50 -3.10
CA VAL A 307 13.58 -16.15 -1.95
C VAL A 307 13.24 -14.66 -2.02
N VAL A 308 11.95 -14.32 -2.11
CA VAL A 308 11.51 -12.91 -2.21
C VAL A 308 11.64 -12.22 -0.87
N VAL A 309 12.17 -11.01 -0.85
CA VAL A 309 12.36 -10.23 0.39
C VAL A 309 11.46 -9.00 0.39
N SER A 310 10.57 -8.91 1.39
CA SER A 310 9.82 -7.72 1.74
C SER A 310 10.38 -7.13 3.03
N VAL A 311 10.81 -5.86 3.00
CA VAL A 311 11.50 -5.21 4.11
C VAL A 311 10.90 -3.84 4.40
N ALA A 312 10.73 -3.52 5.69
CA ALA A 312 10.24 -2.22 6.15
C ALA A 312 11.23 -1.09 5.80
N ALA A 313 10.71 0.05 5.32
CA ALA A 313 11.53 1.23 5.00
C ALA A 313 12.11 1.94 6.23
N GLY A 314 11.54 1.71 7.42
CA GLY A 314 11.90 2.39 8.66
C GLY A 314 10.88 3.45 9.08
N ASN A 315 11.02 3.94 10.32
CA ASN A 315 10.04 4.83 10.96
C ASN A 315 10.68 6.19 11.37
N ASP A 316 11.71 6.62 10.66
CA ASP A 316 12.46 7.86 10.96
C ASP A 316 12.01 9.06 10.12
N GLY A 317 10.94 8.89 9.30
CA GLY A 317 10.41 9.94 8.43
C GLY A 317 9.72 11.08 9.16
N PRO A 318 9.35 12.17 8.45
CA PRO A 318 9.64 12.42 7.01
C PRO A 318 11.05 12.95 6.72
N ASP A 319 11.80 13.38 7.76
CA ASP A 319 13.08 14.06 7.66
C ASP A 319 14.29 13.11 7.92
N ASN A 320 14.11 11.82 7.62
CA ASN A 320 15.18 10.84 7.73
C ASN A 320 16.37 11.19 6.82
N ASP A 321 17.58 10.96 7.32
CA ASP A 321 18.82 11.16 6.57
C ASP A 321 19.17 9.87 5.80
N GLY A 322 18.45 9.62 4.68
CA GLY A 322 18.56 8.40 3.90
C GLY A 322 17.81 7.21 4.51
N LEU A 323 17.92 6.05 3.89
CA LEU A 323 17.30 4.82 4.35
C LEU A 323 18.26 3.99 5.20
N SER A 324 17.70 3.16 6.09
CA SER A 324 18.49 2.17 6.84
C SER A 324 19.06 1.11 5.92
N GLY A 325 20.09 0.38 6.37
CA GLY A 325 20.78 -0.61 5.57
C GLY A 325 19.85 -1.62 4.92
N MET A 326 19.01 -2.32 5.70
CA MET A 326 18.11 -3.35 5.17
C MET A 326 17.15 -2.81 4.08
N GLY A 327 16.60 -1.61 4.29
CA GLY A 327 15.75 -0.93 3.32
C GLY A 327 16.49 -0.40 2.09
N SER A 328 17.81 -0.55 2.01
CA SER A 328 18.66 -0.06 0.92
C SER A 328 19.19 -1.17 0.01
N SER A 329 18.85 -2.44 0.25
CA SER A 329 19.21 -3.56 -0.63
C SER A 329 18.73 -3.31 -2.07
N ASP A 330 19.54 -3.62 -3.08
CA ASP A 330 19.24 -3.35 -4.49
C ASP A 330 18.02 -4.14 -4.97
N LEU A 331 17.95 -5.41 -4.60
CA LEU A 331 16.97 -6.34 -5.14
C LEU A 331 15.72 -6.49 -4.27
N SER A 332 15.78 -6.29 -2.95
CA SER A 332 14.64 -6.45 -2.05
C SER A 332 13.51 -5.45 -2.38
N ILE A 333 12.32 -5.77 -1.88
CA ILE A 333 11.15 -4.92 -1.93
C ILE A 333 11.06 -4.13 -0.64
N THR A 334 11.40 -2.85 -0.70
CA THR A 334 11.32 -1.94 0.45
C THR A 334 9.93 -1.31 0.52
N VAL A 335 9.30 -1.42 1.69
CA VAL A 335 7.90 -1.07 1.89
C VAL A 335 7.76 0.14 2.81
N GLY A 336 7.20 1.22 2.29
CA GLY A 336 6.76 2.38 3.07
C GLY A 336 5.39 2.14 3.72
N ALA A 337 5.03 2.97 4.70
CA ALA A 337 3.72 2.93 5.32
C ALA A 337 2.80 4.04 4.79
N SER A 338 1.57 3.68 4.42
CA SER A 338 0.46 4.61 4.25
C SER A 338 -0.38 4.71 5.53
N ASP A 339 -1.07 5.83 5.65
CA ASP A 339 -2.14 6.05 6.61
C ASP A 339 -3.45 6.04 5.83
N ASP A 340 -4.23 4.99 6.01
CA ASP A 340 -5.52 4.78 5.35
C ASP A 340 -6.68 5.48 6.06
N GLY A 341 -6.40 6.25 7.13
CA GLY A 341 -7.43 6.91 7.94
C GLY A 341 -8.48 5.96 8.50
N ASN A 342 -8.21 4.66 8.48
CA ASN A 342 -9.15 3.55 8.73
C ASN A 342 -10.37 3.57 7.81
N THR A 343 -10.18 3.97 6.58
CA THR A 343 -11.17 3.88 5.51
C THR A 343 -10.73 2.88 4.45
N ILE A 344 -11.70 2.33 3.73
CA ILE A 344 -11.40 1.43 2.60
C ILE A 344 -11.06 2.26 1.36
N ASP A 345 -11.58 3.49 1.28
CA ASP A 345 -11.41 4.38 0.13
C ASP A 345 -10.00 4.95 0.12
N ARG A 346 -9.21 4.57 -0.86
CA ARG A 346 -7.83 5.03 -1.02
C ARG A 346 -7.70 6.50 -1.44
N SER A 347 -8.79 7.17 -1.81
CA SER A 347 -8.73 8.57 -2.26
C SER A 347 -8.22 9.51 -1.19
N ASP A 348 -8.43 9.18 0.09
CA ASP A 348 -7.99 9.95 1.26
C ASP A 348 -6.71 9.38 1.92
N ASP A 349 -6.15 8.27 1.40
CA ASP A 349 -4.89 7.72 1.92
C ASP A 349 -3.75 8.73 1.77
N THR A 350 -3.01 8.87 2.84
CA THR A 350 -1.80 9.69 2.90
C THR A 350 -0.59 8.84 3.24
N VAL A 351 0.60 9.37 3.00
CA VAL A 351 1.80 8.72 3.50
C VAL A 351 1.89 8.91 5.01
N ALA A 352 2.16 7.84 5.75
CA ALA A 352 2.32 7.92 7.19
C ALA A 352 3.48 8.86 7.56
N SER A 353 3.25 9.78 8.51
CA SER A 353 4.23 10.82 8.86
C SER A 353 5.57 10.26 9.32
N TYR A 354 5.56 9.10 9.95
CA TYR A 354 6.77 8.42 10.45
C TYR A 354 7.48 7.57 9.39
N SER A 355 6.81 7.19 8.29
CA SER A 355 7.43 6.33 7.26
C SER A 355 8.71 6.97 6.72
N SER A 356 9.81 6.25 6.69
CA SER A 356 11.05 6.74 6.08
C SER A 356 10.88 6.97 4.59
N ARG A 357 11.53 8.01 4.08
CA ARG A 357 11.45 8.49 2.70
C ARG A 357 12.72 8.17 1.94
N GLY A 358 12.58 7.89 0.65
CA GLY A 358 13.69 7.73 -0.26
C GLY A 358 14.15 9.03 -0.95
N PRO A 359 15.01 8.92 -1.96
CA PRO A 359 15.68 7.69 -2.40
C PRO A 359 16.73 7.21 -1.40
N ARG A 360 17.25 5.99 -1.58
CA ARG A 360 18.48 5.58 -0.91
C ARG A 360 19.68 6.32 -1.52
N ARG A 361 20.82 6.22 -0.88
CA ARG A 361 22.09 6.78 -1.37
C ARG A 361 22.57 6.02 -2.61
N ASP A 362 23.16 6.77 -3.57
CA ASP A 362 23.79 6.24 -4.79
C ASP A 362 25.04 5.42 -4.44
N ASN A 363 25.13 4.20 -4.97
CA ASN A 363 26.28 3.29 -4.82
C ASN A 363 27.31 3.43 -5.96
N GLY A 364 27.03 4.26 -6.96
CA GLY A 364 27.92 4.53 -8.09
C GLY A 364 27.96 3.45 -9.16
N ASP A 365 26.97 2.56 -9.22
CA ASP A 365 26.90 1.48 -10.23
C ASP A 365 26.33 1.93 -11.58
N ASN A 366 25.90 3.17 -11.70
CA ASN A 366 25.22 3.78 -12.85
C ASN A 366 23.83 3.19 -13.14
N ASN A 367 23.18 2.60 -12.17
CA ASN A 367 21.80 2.13 -12.25
C ASN A 367 20.89 2.97 -11.30
N PRO A 368 20.36 4.12 -11.75
CA PRO A 368 19.58 4.98 -10.87
C PRO A 368 18.23 4.39 -10.42
N LEU A 369 17.80 3.26 -10.98
CA LEU A 369 16.54 2.64 -10.61
C LEU A 369 16.62 1.89 -9.27
N ASN A 370 17.77 1.34 -8.89
CA ASN A 370 17.92 0.62 -7.64
C ASN A 370 18.00 1.56 -6.41
N GLU A 371 18.19 2.86 -6.65
CA GLU A 371 18.15 3.90 -5.63
C GLU A 371 16.73 4.37 -5.30
N LEU A 372 15.78 4.08 -6.19
CA LEU A 372 14.38 4.47 -6.03
C LEU A 372 13.68 3.58 -4.98
N LYS A 373 13.91 3.89 -3.72
CA LYS A 373 13.30 3.24 -2.53
C LYS A 373 12.42 4.25 -1.78
N PRO A 374 11.31 3.81 -1.15
CA PRO A 374 10.75 2.47 -1.17
C PRO A 374 10.22 2.09 -2.56
N GLU A 375 10.02 0.79 -2.82
CA GLU A 375 9.33 0.34 -4.02
C GLU A 375 7.84 0.56 -3.94
N ILE A 376 7.24 0.32 -2.78
CA ILE A 376 5.79 0.29 -2.64
C ILE A 376 5.39 0.80 -1.25
N SER A 377 4.14 1.17 -1.08
CA SER A 377 3.55 1.44 0.24
C SER A 377 2.32 0.56 0.49
N ALA A 378 2.06 0.29 1.78
CA ALA A 378 0.87 -0.40 2.24
C ALA A 378 0.41 0.20 3.58
N PRO A 379 -0.85 0.01 4.01
CA PRO A 379 -1.32 0.48 5.30
C PRO A 379 -0.48 -0.02 6.47
N GLY A 380 -0.06 0.92 7.34
CA GLY A 380 0.77 0.62 8.50
C GLY A 380 0.42 1.44 9.74
N THR A 381 -0.68 2.24 9.70
CA THR A 381 -1.05 3.18 10.76
C THR A 381 -2.23 2.66 11.57
N ASN A 382 -2.15 2.77 12.91
CA ASN A 382 -3.21 2.38 13.86
C ASN A 382 -3.75 0.95 13.69
N ILE A 383 -2.88 0.01 13.44
CA ILE A 383 -3.22 -1.38 13.13
C ILE A 383 -3.81 -2.11 14.33
N ILE A 384 -4.86 -2.90 14.10
CA ILE A 384 -5.33 -3.96 15.00
C ILE A 384 -4.91 -5.30 14.39
N GLN A 385 -4.18 -6.09 15.15
CA GLN A 385 -3.70 -7.39 14.68
C GLN A 385 -3.41 -8.34 15.86
N ALA A 386 -2.96 -9.54 15.54
CA ALA A 386 -2.73 -10.64 16.44
C ALA A 386 -1.96 -10.24 17.72
N GLU A 387 -2.45 -10.71 18.86
CA GLU A 387 -1.88 -10.51 20.20
C GLU A 387 -1.09 -11.74 20.61
N GLY A 388 0.24 -11.66 20.62
CA GLY A 388 1.13 -12.80 20.81
C GLY A 388 1.08 -13.47 22.19
N CYS A 389 0.34 -12.93 23.13
CA CYS A 389 0.32 -13.46 24.49
C CYS A 389 -1.01 -14.07 24.90
N VAL A 390 -1.92 -14.25 23.95
CA VAL A 390 -3.26 -14.78 24.24
C VAL A 390 -3.20 -16.21 24.74
N THR A 391 -2.28 -17.01 24.23
CA THR A 391 -2.20 -18.45 24.50
C THR A 391 -1.00 -18.82 25.36
N SER A 392 0.15 -18.24 25.15
CA SER A 392 1.38 -18.62 25.86
C SER A 392 1.38 -18.21 27.34
N GLY A 393 0.67 -17.16 27.70
CA GLY A 393 0.67 -16.63 29.09
C GLY A 393 2.05 -16.19 29.59
N THR A 394 3.07 -16.23 28.73
CA THR A 394 4.48 -16.00 29.04
C THR A 394 4.98 -14.64 28.61
N CYS A 395 4.11 -13.73 28.19
CA CYS A 395 4.51 -12.36 27.90
C CYS A 395 5.18 -11.74 29.12
N ASN A 396 6.48 -11.67 29.07
CA ASN A 396 7.26 -10.92 30.02
C ASN A 396 7.08 -9.44 29.73
N ASN A 397 6.06 -8.87 30.34
CA ASN A 397 5.79 -7.46 30.32
C ASN A 397 6.85 -6.66 31.04
N PHE A 398 7.99 -6.47 30.41
CA PHE A 398 9.01 -5.57 30.95
C PHE A 398 8.53 -4.11 30.95
N ILE A 399 7.49 -3.77 30.17
CA ILE A 399 6.98 -2.38 30.02
C ILE A 399 5.50 -2.26 30.42
N GLY A 400 4.93 -3.25 31.12
CA GLY A 400 3.57 -3.14 31.67
C GLY A 400 2.44 -3.25 30.63
N GLN A 401 2.67 -3.89 29.50
CA GLN A 401 1.59 -4.32 28.63
C GLN A 401 1.07 -5.65 29.15
N ASP A 402 -0.06 -5.63 29.83
CA ASP A 402 -0.73 -6.86 30.22
C ASP A 402 -1.15 -7.62 28.99
N ALA A 403 -0.91 -8.95 28.98
CA ALA A 403 -1.55 -9.84 28.03
C ALA A 403 -3.04 -9.51 28.01
N SER A 404 -3.52 -8.96 26.92
CA SER A 404 -4.93 -8.66 26.80
C SER A 404 -5.69 -9.98 26.65
N GLY A 405 -6.88 -10.09 27.20
CA GLY A 405 -7.75 -11.22 26.94
C GLY A 405 -8.34 -11.21 25.52
N ASN A 406 -7.90 -10.28 24.69
CA ASN A 406 -8.36 -10.10 23.31
C ASN A 406 -7.39 -10.79 22.34
N THR A 407 -7.91 -11.51 21.39
CA THR A 407 -7.13 -12.20 20.36
C THR A 407 -6.42 -11.22 19.43
N TYR A 408 -7.10 -10.13 19.12
CA TYR A 408 -6.57 -9.04 18.29
C TYR A 408 -6.64 -7.72 19.06
N THR A 409 -5.57 -6.95 19.04
CA THR A 409 -5.47 -5.68 19.78
C THR A 409 -4.82 -4.58 18.94
N SER A 410 -4.90 -3.35 19.45
CA SER A 410 -4.17 -2.23 18.85
C SER A 410 -2.67 -2.47 18.97
N ARG A 411 -2.00 -2.53 17.82
CA ARG A 411 -0.54 -2.76 17.71
C ARG A 411 0.24 -1.47 17.48
N GLY A 412 -0.46 -0.34 17.30
CA GLY A 412 0.15 0.94 16.97
C GLY A 412 0.42 1.10 15.49
N SER A 413 1.52 1.78 15.15
CA SER A 413 1.83 2.19 13.78
C SER A 413 3.29 1.91 13.46
N GLY A 414 3.58 1.49 12.23
CA GLY A 414 4.93 1.24 11.75
C GLY A 414 4.96 0.66 10.34
N THR A 415 6.04 0.93 9.61
CA THR A 415 6.36 0.19 8.38
C THR A 415 6.51 -1.31 8.63
N SER A 416 6.72 -1.69 9.90
CA SER A 416 6.70 -3.07 10.40
C SER A 416 5.38 -3.81 10.12
N TYR A 417 4.26 -3.11 9.95
CA TYR A 417 2.97 -3.71 9.61
C TYR A 417 2.67 -3.66 8.12
N ALA A 418 3.22 -2.67 7.41
CA ALA A 418 3.10 -2.55 5.96
C ALA A 418 3.88 -3.67 5.23
N ALA A 419 5.12 -3.95 5.63
CA ALA A 419 5.97 -4.95 4.98
C ALA A 419 5.36 -6.37 5.02
N PRO A 420 4.86 -6.91 6.14
CA PRO A 420 4.26 -8.24 6.15
C PRO A 420 2.92 -8.30 5.40
N SER A 421 2.16 -7.23 5.31
CA SER A 421 0.98 -7.17 4.42
C SER A 421 1.39 -7.40 2.96
N VAL A 422 2.49 -6.77 2.52
CA VAL A 422 3.08 -7.00 1.18
C VAL A 422 3.58 -8.44 1.06
N SER A 423 4.22 -9.01 2.09
CA SER A 423 4.64 -10.42 2.08
C SER A 423 3.46 -11.38 1.81
N GLY A 424 2.30 -11.11 2.43
CA GLY A 424 1.07 -11.86 2.14
C GLY A 424 0.62 -11.70 0.69
N ILE A 425 0.68 -10.50 0.12
CA ILE A 425 0.29 -10.25 -1.28
C ILE A 425 1.23 -10.98 -2.25
N LEU A 426 2.52 -11.00 -1.96
CA LEU A 426 3.48 -11.80 -2.73
C LEU A 426 3.15 -13.30 -2.67
N ALA A 427 2.67 -13.79 -1.52
CA ALA A 427 2.20 -15.18 -1.41
C ALA A 427 0.96 -15.46 -2.28
N LEU A 428 0.03 -14.50 -2.42
CA LEU A 428 -1.10 -14.63 -3.35
C LEU A 428 -0.62 -14.73 -4.81
N MET A 429 0.37 -13.92 -5.17
CA MET A 429 0.96 -13.96 -6.53
C MET A 429 1.67 -15.27 -6.81
N MET A 430 2.41 -15.82 -5.83
CA MET A 430 3.12 -17.11 -5.96
C MET A 430 2.15 -18.28 -6.07
N GLU A 431 1.05 -18.30 -5.29
CA GLU A 431 0.00 -19.31 -5.47
C GLU A 431 -0.63 -19.23 -6.86
N ALA A 432 -0.86 -18.01 -7.36
CA ALA A 432 -1.40 -17.79 -8.70
C ALA A 432 -0.44 -18.21 -9.81
N ASN A 433 0.87 -18.02 -9.61
CA ASN A 433 1.91 -18.35 -10.58
C ASN A 433 3.25 -18.66 -9.88
N ALA A 434 3.49 -19.94 -9.61
CA ALA A 434 4.71 -20.42 -8.97
C ALA A 434 5.98 -20.31 -9.84
N ASN A 435 5.87 -19.89 -11.09
CA ASN A 435 7.02 -19.73 -11.99
C ASN A 435 7.56 -18.31 -12.04
N LEU A 436 6.94 -17.36 -11.33
CA LEU A 436 7.44 -15.99 -11.26
C LEU A 436 8.80 -15.94 -10.55
N THR A 437 9.75 -15.26 -11.15
CA THR A 437 11.01 -14.93 -10.49
C THR A 437 10.81 -13.79 -9.47
N THR A 438 11.74 -13.67 -8.54
CA THR A 438 11.75 -12.58 -7.55
C THR A 438 11.75 -11.20 -8.20
N ALA A 439 12.49 -11.04 -9.29
CA ALA A 439 12.56 -9.81 -10.06
C ALA A 439 11.23 -9.50 -10.78
N GLU A 440 10.59 -10.50 -11.39
CA GLU A 440 9.26 -10.30 -12.02
C GLU A 440 8.21 -9.91 -10.99
N MET A 441 8.18 -10.53 -9.81
CA MET A 441 7.25 -10.16 -8.76
C MET A 441 7.43 -8.70 -8.32
N LYS A 442 8.68 -8.25 -8.16
CA LYS A 442 9.01 -6.85 -7.85
C LYS A 442 8.48 -5.91 -8.93
N GLU A 443 8.69 -6.21 -10.21
CA GLU A 443 8.21 -5.36 -11.31
C GLU A 443 6.68 -5.38 -11.42
N ILE A 444 6.02 -6.52 -11.21
CA ILE A 444 4.56 -6.61 -11.23
C ILE A 444 3.94 -5.70 -10.17
N ILE A 445 4.39 -5.74 -8.92
CA ILE A 445 3.81 -4.89 -7.86
C ILE A 445 4.07 -3.40 -8.10
N LYS A 446 5.22 -3.03 -8.68
CA LYS A 446 5.51 -1.65 -9.08
C LYS A 446 4.59 -1.19 -10.21
N PHE A 447 4.37 -2.04 -11.19
CA PHE A 447 3.53 -1.75 -12.35
C PHE A 447 2.06 -1.61 -11.99
N THR A 448 1.54 -2.50 -11.14
CA THR A 448 0.12 -2.58 -10.77
C THR A 448 -0.26 -1.69 -9.60
N ALA A 449 0.70 -1.03 -8.95
CA ALA A 449 0.45 -0.13 -7.84
C ALA A 449 -0.49 1.02 -8.21
N GLU A 450 -1.39 1.36 -7.30
CA GLU A 450 -2.18 2.58 -7.43
C GLU A 450 -1.30 3.81 -7.20
N ARG A 451 -1.13 4.62 -8.23
CA ARG A 451 -0.25 5.79 -8.20
C ARG A 451 -0.75 6.82 -7.20
N LYS A 452 0.17 7.36 -6.39
CA LYS A 452 -0.09 8.42 -5.42
C LYS A 452 0.97 9.51 -5.50
N GLY A 453 0.53 10.75 -5.58
CA GLY A 453 1.42 11.90 -5.65
C GLY A 453 2.14 12.04 -7.00
N GLU A 454 2.87 13.13 -7.15
CA GLU A 454 3.67 13.41 -8.35
C GLU A 454 5.05 12.75 -8.23
N ALA A 455 5.63 12.36 -9.38
CA ALA A 455 6.98 11.80 -9.42
C ALA A 455 8.01 12.82 -8.89
N THR A 456 8.88 12.35 -7.99
CA THR A 456 9.94 13.21 -7.40
C THR A 456 11.28 13.09 -8.12
N GLN A 457 11.44 12.05 -8.96
CA GLN A 457 12.61 11.79 -9.80
C GLN A 457 12.19 11.52 -11.26
N PRO A 458 11.45 12.42 -11.92
CA PRO A 458 10.85 12.12 -13.24
C PRO A 458 11.88 11.91 -14.35
N ASP A 459 13.12 12.36 -14.18
CA ASP A 459 14.20 12.09 -15.12
C ASP A 459 14.71 10.64 -15.02
N VAL A 460 14.47 9.96 -13.91
CA VAL A 460 14.82 8.56 -13.68
C VAL A 460 13.61 7.69 -13.96
N ASP A 461 12.51 7.90 -13.24
CA ASP A 461 11.25 7.18 -13.44
C ASP A 461 10.07 8.18 -13.30
N PRO A 462 9.13 8.22 -14.27
CA PRO A 462 8.04 9.19 -14.29
C PRO A 462 6.94 8.93 -13.27
N PHE A 463 6.96 7.81 -12.56
CA PHE A 463 5.91 7.40 -11.61
C PHE A 463 6.37 7.32 -10.17
N TRP A 464 7.66 7.07 -9.95
CA TRP A 464 8.15 6.93 -8.59
C TRP A 464 8.18 8.26 -7.84
N ASN A 465 7.71 8.24 -6.60
CA ASN A 465 7.94 9.35 -5.66
C ASN A 465 8.51 8.85 -4.33
N ARG A 466 9.19 9.75 -3.63
CA ARG A 466 9.91 9.44 -2.40
C ARG A 466 9.03 8.98 -1.24
N ASP A 467 7.73 9.30 -1.28
CA ASP A 467 6.78 9.10 -0.20
C ASP A 467 6.11 7.72 -0.28
N PHE A 468 5.64 7.35 -1.47
CA PHE A 468 4.87 6.12 -1.70
C PHE A 468 5.59 5.07 -2.55
N GLY A 469 6.79 5.37 -3.04
CA GLY A 469 7.41 4.53 -4.07
C GLY A 469 6.67 4.64 -5.40
N TRP A 470 6.37 3.51 -6.03
CA TRP A 470 5.52 3.45 -7.23
C TRP A 470 4.02 3.58 -6.92
N GLY A 471 3.62 3.63 -5.63
CA GLY A 471 2.24 3.83 -5.20
C GLY A 471 1.84 2.94 -4.02
N ILE A 472 0.54 2.81 -3.79
CA ILE A 472 -0.03 1.86 -2.82
C ILE A 472 -0.24 0.52 -3.53
N ILE A 473 0.21 -0.57 -2.91
CA ILE A 473 0.11 -1.92 -3.47
C ILE A 473 -1.34 -2.30 -3.79
N ASP A 474 -1.56 -2.92 -4.93
CA ASP A 474 -2.86 -3.43 -5.38
C ASP A 474 -2.81 -4.95 -5.52
N ALA A 475 -3.33 -5.65 -4.52
CA ALA A 475 -3.30 -7.11 -4.50
C ALA A 475 -4.13 -7.74 -5.62
N TYR A 476 -5.26 -7.11 -5.97
CA TYR A 476 -6.13 -7.61 -7.03
C TYR A 476 -5.45 -7.54 -8.40
N GLU A 477 -4.92 -6.37 -8.78
CA GLU A 477 -4.27 -6.20 -10.08
C GLU A 477 -2.94 -6.98 -10.17
N ALA A 478 -2.16 -7.05 -9.07
CA ALA A 478 -0.93 -7.85 -9.04
C ALA A 478 -1.21 -9.35 -9.21
N THR A 479 -2.19 -9.88 -8.50
CA THR A 479 -2.59 -11.29 -8.59
C THR A 479 -3.19 -11.61 -9.96
N LYS A 480 -4.04 -10.74 -10.47
CA LYS A 480 -4.63 -10.86 -11.81
C LYS A 480 -3.55 -10.95 -12.90
N LEU A 481 -2.53 -10.09 -12.82
CA LEU A 481 -1.41 -10.14 -13.76
C LEU A 481 -0.60 -11.42 -13.60
N ALA A 482 -0.35 -11.89 -12.38
CA ALA A 482 0.31 -13.17 -12.12
C ALA A 482 -0.44 -14.35 -12.77
N ILE A 483 -1.78 -14.38 -12.65
CA ILE A 483 -2.64 -15.38 -13.30
C ILE A 483 -2.54 -15.29 -14.82
N LEU A 484 -2.63 -14.11 -15.40
CA LEU A 484 -2.54 -13.90 -16.84
C LEU A 484 -1.21 -14.39 -17.41
N LEU A 485 -0.11 -14.14 -16.69
CA LEU A 485 1.22 -14.62 -17.08
C LEU A 485 1.33 -16.16 -17.02
N ASN A 486 0.59 -16.80 -16.12
CA ASN A 486 0.55 -18.27 -16.00
C ASN A 486 -0.34 -18.92 -17.07
N GLU A 487 -1.59 -18.47 -17.21
CA GLU A 487 -2.62 -19.11 -18.05
C GLU A 487 -2.34 -19.01 -19.55
N GLN A 488 -1.83 -17.89 -20.02
CA GLN A 488 -1.68 -17.67 -21.45
C GLN A 488 -0.44 -18.35 -22.04
N ASN A 489 0.34 -19.10 -21.24
CA ASN A 489 1.61 -19.64 -21.68
C ASN A 489 2.47 -18.56 -22.37
N LEU A 490 2.32 -17.32 -21.91
CA LEU A 490 2.97 -16.12 -22.42
C LEU A 490 4.47 -16.11 -22.11
N ASN A 491 5.00 -17.23 -21.61
CA ASN A 491 6.44 -17.42 -21.49
C ASN A 491 7.12 -17.01 -22.79
N GLY A 492 7.69 -15.80 -22.81
CA GLY A 492 8.31 -15.16 -23.95
C GLY A 492 7.39 -14.25 -24.79
N GLN A 493 6.14 -13.93 -24.37
CA GLN A 493 5.32 -12.92 -25.06
C GLN A 493 5.23 -11.60 -24.28
N ILE A 494 5.12 -11.64 -22.94
CA ILE A 494 5.19 -10.42 -22.13
C ILE A 494 6.53 -10.39 -21.42
N ASP A 495 7.23 -9.29 -21.59
CA ASP A 495 8.47 -8.95 -20.91
C ASP A 495 8.17 -7.80 -19.93
N VAL A 496 8.03 -8.13 -18.65
CA VAL A 496 7.71 -7.16 -17.59
C VAL A 496 8.84 -6.15 -17.33
N PHE A 497 10.06 -6.44 -17.83
CA PHE A 497 11.19 -5.53 -17.75
C PHE A 497 11.19 -4.49 -18.88
N THR A 498 10.38 -4.68 -19.91
CA THR A 498 10.13 -3.67 -20.94
C THR A 498 8.98 -2.79 -20.53
N GLN A 499 9.22 -1.49 -20.44
CA GLN A 499 8.23 -0.49 -20.06
C GLN A 499 8.11 0.58 -21.12
N VAL A 500 6.90 1.10 -21.28
CA VAL A 500 6.60 2.23 -22.17
C VAL A 500 6.01 3.35 -21.34
N HIS A 501 6.52 4.55 -21.55
CA HIS A 501 6.12 5.75 -20.84
C HIS A 501 5.67 6.83 -21.83
N LEU A 502 4.63 7.56 -21.45
CA LEU A 502 4.15 8.73 -22.15
C LEU A 502 4.81 9.99 -21.56
N ASN A 503 5.34 10.86 -22.43
CA ASN A 503 5.40 12.26 -22.09
C ASN A 503 3.98 12.84 -22.18
N GLN A 504 3.71 14.01 -21.63
CA GLN A 504 2.39 14.60 -21.74
C GLN A 504 2.01 14.79 -23.22
N PRO A 505 0.85 14.29 -23.67
CA PRO A 505 0.40 14.50 -25.03
C PRO A 505 0.26 16.00 -25.30
N THR A 506 0.85 16.50 -26.38
CA THR A 506 0.76 17.90 -26.77
C THR A 506 0.04 18.02 -28.10
N LEU A 507 -0.97 18.89 -28.16
CA LEU A 507 -1.55 19.29 -29.43
C LEU A 507 -0.56 20.28 -30.09
N THR A 508 0.14 19.85 -31.13
CA THR A 508 0.99 20.77 -31.90
C THR A 508 0.21 21.35 -33.08
N ASN A 509 -0.12 22.64 -32.99
CA ASN A 509 -0.54 23.41 -34.17
C ASN A 509 0.69 23.64 -35.03
N ASN A 510 0.91 22.80 -36.01
CA ASN A 510 2.00 23.00 -36.97
C ASN A 510 1.55 24.07 -38.02
N THR A 511 1.80 25.33 -37.69
CA THR A 511 1.36 26.48 -38.51
C THR A 511 2.18 26.67 -39.79
N SER A 512 3.10 25.81 -40.14
CA SER A 512 4.00 26.10 -41.25
C SER A 512 3.92 25.20 -42.50
N GLU A 513 3.31 24.02 -42.50
CA GLU A 513 3.27 23.20 -43.76
C GLU A 513 2.18 22.14 -43.90
N MET A 514 1.22 21.93 -42.95
CA MET A 514 0.10 21.02 -43.17
C MET A 514 -1.24 21.54 -42.64
N ASP A 515 -2.27 21.40 -43.47
CA ASP A 515 -3.64 21.88 -43.29
C ASP A 515 -4.47 21.07 -42.29
N SER A 516 -3.87 20.34 -41.33
CA SER A 516 -4.56 19.57 -40.32
C SER A 516 -3.86 19.66 -38.95
N ASP A 517 -4.66 19.84 -37.91
CA ASP A 517 -4.20 19.79 -36.51
C ASP A 517 -3.80 18.33 -36.19
N MET A 518 -2.52 18.04 -36.16
CA MET A 518 -2.00 16.76 -35.74
C MET A 518 -1.88 16.74 -34.21
N TYR A 519 -2.48 15.76 -33.58
CA TYR A 519 -2.23 15.46 -32.17
C TYR A 519 -0.98 14.59 -32.06
N VAL A 520 0.08 15.15 -31.48
CA VAL A 520 1.36 14.46 -31.34
C VAL A 520 1.47 13.91 -29.92
N ILE A 521 1.75 12.63 -29.83
CA ILE A 521 2.02 11.90 -28.60
C ILE A 521 3.44 11.42 -28.68
N ASP A 522 4.21 11.69 -27.68
CA ASP A 522 5.59 11.26 -27.58
C ASP A 522 5.88 10.63 -26.22
N GLY A 523 6.94 9.86 -26.18
CA GLY A 523 7.34 9.17 -24.98
C GLY A 523 8.66 8.43 -25.17
N PHE A 524 8.97 7.60 -24.22
CA PHE A 524 10.12 6.71 -24.31
C PHE A 524 9.74 5.30 -23.87
N ALA A 525 10.55 4.33 -24.30
CA ALA A 525 10.49 2.97 -23.82
C ALA A 525 11.90 2.55 -23.39
N TRP A 526 11.98 1.69 -22.42
CA TRP A 526 13.24 1.07 -22.01
C TRP A 526 13.05 -0.39 -21.63
N ASN A 527 14.16 -1.10 -21.53
CA ASN A 527 14.21 -2.42 -20.93
C ASN A 527 15.26 -2.41 -19.82
N GLN A 528 14.91 -2.88 -18.62
CA GLN A 528 15.81 -2.86 -17.47
C GLN A 528 16.97 -3.86 -17.62
N MET A 529 16.77 -4.95 -18.33
CA MET A 529 17.72 -6.06 -18.48
C MET A 529 18.35 -6.15 -19.87
N GLY A 530 17.74 -5.52 -20.86
CA GLY A 530 18.13 -5.63 -22.26
C GLY A 530 17.93 -4.34 -23.05
N SER A 531 17.39 -4.43 -24.25
CA SER A 531 17.12 -3.30 -25.13
C SER A 531 15.70 -3.33 -25.70
N VAL A 532 15.15 -2.15 -25.97
CA VAL A 532 13.91 -2.00 -26.74
C VAL A 532 14.24 -1.96 -28.22
N ASN A 533 13.56 -2.78 -29.01
CA ASN A 533 13.76 -2.88 -30.46
C ASN A 533 12.83 -1.94 -31.24
N SER A 534 11.60 -1.77 -30.77
CA SER A 534 10.59 -0.90 -31.39
C SER A 534 9.45 -0.59 -30.44
N VAL A 535 8.67 0.42 -30.79
CA VAL A 535 7.40 0.75 -30.13
C VAL A 535 6.29 0.68 -31.17
N GLU A 536 5.19 0.07 -30.78
CA GLU A 536 4.00 -0.09 -31.61
C GLU A 536 2.78 0.54 -30.92
N TYR A 537 1.81 0.99 -31.71
CA TYR A 537 0.52 1.48 -31.23
C TYR A 537 -0.62 0.90 -32.03
N ARG A 538 -1.80 0.86 -31.44
CA ARG A 538 -3.04 0.52 -32.15
C ARG A 538 -4.19 1.44 -31.71
N ILE A 539 -5.24 1.50 -32.52
CA ILE A 539 -6.39 2.36 -32.36
C ILE A 539 -7.63 1.46 -32.22
N ASP A 540 -8.41 1.61 -31.15
CA ASP A 540 -9.63 0.86 -30.83
C ASP A 540 -9.48 -0.66 -31.04
N GLY A 541 -8.39 -1.26 -30.52
CA GLY A 541 -8.12 -2.68 -30.63
C GLY A 541 -7.81 -3.18 -32.05
N GLY A 542 -7.53 -2.26 -33.00
CA GLY A 542 -7.14 -2.58 -34.37
C GLY A 542 -5.78 -3.23 -34.50
N GLU A 543 -5.22 -3.22 -35.74
CA GLU A 543 -3.88 -3.79 -35.97
C GLU A 543 -2.79 -2.89 -35.39
N TRP A 544 -1.70 -3.52 -34.89
CA TRP A 544 -0.52 -2.83 -34.38
C TRP A 544 0.24 -2.14 -35.53
N MET A 545 0.60 -0.89 -35.33
CA MET A 545 1.33 -0.02 -36.23
C MET A 545 2.62 0.46 -35.56
N SER A 546 3.69 0.61 -36.30
CA SER A 546 4.96 1.12 -35.74
C SER A 546 4.85 2.61 -35.43
N ALA A 547 5.30 3.00 -34.23
CA ALA A 547 5.55 4.39 -33.89
C ALA A 547 6.79 4.90 -34.64
N SER A 548 6.86 6.21 -34.89
CA SER A 548 8.06 6.84 -35.41
C SER A 548 9.10 6.97 -34.31
N PHE A 549 10.39 6.81 -34.60
CA PHE A 549 11.47 6.97 -33.64
C PHE A 549 12.63 7.74 -34.28
N GLU A 550 13.44 8.36 -33.43
CA GLU A 550 14.71 8.93 -33.88
C GLU A 550 15.66 7.79 -34.17
N ASP A 551 16.19 7.77 -35.42
CA ASP A 551 17.14 6.73 -35.90
C ASP A 551 18.43 6.82 -35.08
N THR A 552 18.59 5.95 -34.11
CA THR A 552 19.86 5.78 -33.41
C THR A 552 20.63 4.64 -34.05
N GLU A 553 21.76 4.93 -34.68
CA GLU A 553 22.67 3.92 -35.26
C GLU A 553 23.27 2.94 -34.23
N THR A 554 22.91 3.10 -32.94
CA THR A 554 23.42 2.32 -31.82
C THR A 554 22.34 1.42 -31.24
N THR A 555 22.68 0.18 -30.98
CA THR A 555 21.86 -0.74 -30.18
C THR A 555 21.79 -0.16 -28.76
N LEU A 556 20.59 0.16 -28.30
CA LEU A 556 20.38 0.67 -26.96
C LEU A 556 20.65 -0.45 -25.95
N GLY A 557 21.41 -0.14 -24.90
CA GLY A 557 21.68 -1.04 -23.79
C GLY A 557 20.57 -1.00 -22.72
N PRO A 558 20.77 -1.72 -21.59
CA PRO A 558 19.87 -1.64 -20.46
C PRO A 558 19.67 -0.19 -19.98
N LEU A 559 18.43 0.17 -19.64
CA LEU A 559 18.01 1.49 -19.15
C LEU A 559 18.17 2.65 -20.15
N GLU A 560 18.69 2.42 -21.35
CA GLU A 560 18.73 3.47 -22.38
C GLU A 560 17.32 3.71 -22.92
N ARG A 561 16.94 4.99 -23.01
CA ARG A 561 15.59 5.42 -23.39
C ARG A 561 15.43 5.43 -24.91
N PHE A 562 14.56 4.56 -25.40
CA PHE A 562 14.12 4.58 -26.78
C PHE A 562 13.01 5.61 -26.96
N GLN A 563 13.33 6.77 -27.55
CA GLN A 563 12.37 7.85 -27.80
C GLN A 563 11.45 7.48 -28.98
N TRP A 564 10.15 7.66 -28.79
CA TRP A 564 9.16 7.38 -29.83
C TRP A 564 8.13 8.50 -29.95
N THR A 565 7.50 8.61 -31.12
CA THR A 565 6.49 9.63 -31.43
C THR A 565 5.39 9.03 -32.29
N ILE A 566 4.14 9.41 -32.01
CA ILE A 566 2.94 9.06 -32.78
C ILE A 566 2.24 10.36 -33.17
N GLY A 567 1.93 10.52 -34.47
CA GLY A 567 1.10 11.61 -34.97
C GLY A 567 -0.30 11.10 -35.31
N LEU A 568 -1.32 11.60 -34.62
CA LEU A 568 -2.73 11.28 -34.88
C LEU A 568 -3.42 12.44 -35.57
N ASP A 569 -4.07 12.15 -36.69
CA ASP A 569 -4.96 13.08 -37.38
C ASP A 569 -6.37 12.89 -36.80
N LEU A 570 -6.75 13.78 -35.87
CA LEU A 570 -8.01 13.66 -35.16
C LEU A 570 -9.24 13.67 -36.07
N ASP A 571 -9.13 14.29 -37.26
CA ASP A 571 -10.21 14.33 -38.25
C ASP A 571 -10.40 12.99 -38.97
N LYS A 572 -9.43 12.09 -38.88
CA LYS A 572 -9.49 10.73 -39.42
C LYS A 572 -9.88 9.67 -38.38
N LEU A 573 -9.91 10.03 -37.12
CA LEU A 573 -10.38 9.14 -36.05
C LEU A 573 -11.91 9.15 -35.99
N PRO A 574 -12.53 8.07 -35.53
CA PRO A 574 -13.98 8.04 -35.26
C PRO A 574 -14.41 9.22 -34.38
N LEU A 575 -15.63 9.68 -34.54
CA LEU A 575 -16.17 10.76 -33.72
C LEU A 575 -16.42 10.24 -32.28
N GLY A 576 -15.84 10.90 -31.28
CA GLY A 576 -15.98 10.56 -29.87
C GLY A 576 -14.71 9.95 -29.29
N ASP A 577 -14.87 9.20 -28.22
CA ASP A 577 -13.78 8.57 -27.49
C ASP A 577 -13.12 7.47 -28.32
N VAL A 578 -11.81 7.56 -28.50
CA VAL A 578 -10.99 6.61 -29.25
C VAL A 578 -9.85 6.16 -28.36
N VAL A 579 -9.74 4.85 -28.16
CA VAL A 579 -8.68 4.24 -27.32
C VAL A 579 -7.42 4.05 -28.14
N ILE A 580 -6.30 4.57 -27.65
CA ILE A 580 -4.98 4.36 -28.20
C ILE A 580 -4.22 3.46 -27.22
N GLU A 581 -3.66 2.37 -27.73
CA GLU A 581 -2.82 1.47 -26.95
C GLU A 581 -1.39 1.48 -27.52
N ILE A 582 -0.38 1.45 -26.64
CA ILE A 582 1.04 1.49 -27.01
C ILE A 582 1.78 0.41 -26.28
N ARG A 583 2.71 -0.28 -26.96
CA ARG A 583 3.59 -1.27 -26.36
C ARG A 583 5.03 -1.14 -26.88
N GLY A 584 6.00 -1.50 -26.06
CA GLY A 584 7.38 -1.70 -26.44
C GLY A 584 7.66 -3.15 -26.80
N LEU A 585 8.62 -3.38 -27.68
CA LEU A 585 9.08 -4.71 -28.06
C LEU A 585 10.57 -4.84 -27.72
N SER A 586 10.94 -5.96 -27.07
CA SER A 586 12.33 -6.37 -26.80
C SER A 586 12.63 -7.70 -27.48
N ASP A 587 13.84 -8.22 -27.32
CA ASP A 587 14.18 -9.55 -27.79
C ASP A 587 13.48 -10.67 -27.01
N GLU A 588 13.11 -10.38 -25.76
CA GLU A 588 12.47 -11.32 -24.83
C GLU A 588 10.92 -11.30 -24.94
N GLY A 589 10.35 -10.23 -25.51
CA GLY A 589 8.91 -10.14 -25.65
C GLY A 589 8.39 -8.72 -25.86
N GLN A 590 7.16 -8.49 -25.43
CA GLN A 590 6.49 -7.19 -25.51
C GLN A 590 6.16 -6.67 -24.09
N SER A 591 6.19 -5.34 -23.92
CA SER A 591 5.69 -4.73 -22.69
C SER A 591 4.19 -4.97 -22.53
N LEU A 592 3.69 -4.81 -21.31
CA LEU A 592 2.28 -4.55 -21.12
C LEU A 592 1.91 -3.27 -21.90
N PRO A 593 0.76 -3.24 -22.61
CA PRO A 593 0.33 -2.03 -23.28
C PRO A 593 -0.15 -0.98 -22.26
N ILE A 594 0.21 0.27 -22.52
CA ILE A 594 -0.44 1.43 -21.88
C ILE A 594 -1.54 1.91 -22.82
N SER A 595 -2.65 2.41 -22.25
CA SER A 595 -3.76 2.93 -23.01
C SER A 595 -4.19 4.30 -22.53
N PHE A 596 -4.72 5.12 -23.44
CA PHE A 596 -5.31 6.42 -23.14
C PHE A 596 -6.39 6.76 -24.16
N VAL A 597 -7.24 7.71 -23.86
CA VAL A 597 -8.37 8.11 -24.71
C VAL A 597 -8.08 9.44 -25.36
N VAL A 598 -8.32 9.55 -26.66
CA VAL A 598 -8.32 10.81 -27.40
C VAL A 598 -9.70 11.08 -28.00
N GLN A 599 -10.05 12.37 -28.20
CA GLN A 599 -11.31 12.76 -28.83
C GLN A 599 -11.10 12.85 -30.36
N GLY A 600 -11.72 11.92 -31.08
CA GLY A 600 -11.76 11.95 -32.53
C GLY A 600 -12.81 12.93 -33.05
N ASN A 601 -12.47 13.68 -34.13
CA ASN A 601 -13.33 14.68 -34.76
C ASN A 601 -13.96 14.20 -36.08
N GLY A 602 -13.66 12.95 -36.50
CA GLY A 602 -14.09 12.39 -37.78
C GLY A 602 -15.61 12.29 -37.93
N PHE A 603 -16.06 12.28 -39.15
CA PHE A 603 -17.47 12.06 -39.43
C PHE A 603 -17.80 10.58 -39.29
N ILE A 604 -18.97 10.28 -38.69
CA ILE A 604 -19.52 8.94 -38.79
C ILE A 604 -19.79 8.71 -40.30
N GLU A 605 -18.94 7.93 -40.96
CA GLU A 605 -19.33 7.40 -42.28
C GLU A 605 -20.61 6.60 -42.04
N ALA A 606 -21.75 7.18 -42.45
CA ALA A 606 -22.96 6.42 -42.51
C ALA A 606 -22.68 5.25 -43.46
N SER A 607 -22.52 4.04 -42.88
CA SER A 607 -22.33 2.84 -43.69
C SER A 607 -23.39 2.87 -44.79
N SER A 608 -22.95 3.01 -46.05
CA SER A 608 -23.77 3.01 -47.25
C SER A 608 -24.37 1.61 -47.49
N GLY A 609 -25.14 1.11 -46.52
CA GLY A 609 -25.65 -0.23 -46.47
C GLY A 609 -26.91 -0.42 -45.67
N LEU A 610 -27.57 0.65 -45.25
CA LEU A 610 -28.95 0.52 -44.75
C LEU A 610 -29.88 0.39 -45.96
N ASP A 611 -30.24 -0.87 -46.28
CA ASP A 611 -31.27 -1.19 -47.22
C ASP A 611 -32.56 -0.44 -46.81
N LEU A 612 -33.12 0.37 -47.75
CA LEU A 612 -34.32 1.19 -47.47
C LEU A 612 -35.50 0.32 -46.96
N ASP A 613 -35.51 -0.97 -47.30
CA ASP A 613 -36.53 -1.91 -46.83
C ASP A 613 -36.37 -2.25 -45.34
N SER A 614 -35.14 -2.17 -44.75
CA SER A 614 -34.91 -2.31 -43.31
C SER A 614 -35.39 -1.12 -42.52
N ILE A 615 -35.31 0.10 -43.06
CA ILE A 615 -35.78 1.33 -42.40
C ILE A 615 -37.29 1.34 -42.24
N ILE A 616 -38.04 0.75 -43.21
CA ILE A 616 -39.51 0.67 -43.15
C ILE A 616 -39.95 -0.34 -42.07
N PHE A 617 -39.17 -1.37 -41.79
CA PHE A 617 -39.50 -2.39 -40.78
C PHE A 617 -39.09 -2.00 -39.36
N PHE A 618 -37.94 -1.31 -39.15
CA PHE A 618 -37.42 -0.93 -37.86
C PHE A 618 -37.64 0.53 -37.44
N GLY A 619 -38.08 1.40 -38.39
CA GLY A 619 -38.36 2.81 -38.12
C GLY A 619 -39.32 3.05 -36.93
N PRO A 620 -40.43 2.30 -36.80
CA PRO A 620 -41.32 2.43 -35.65
C PRO A 620 -40.67 2.00 -34.32
N VAL A 621 -39.78 1.01 -34.34
CA VAL A 621 -39.08 0.51 -33.13
C VAL A 621 -38.04 1.51 -32.65
N ILE A 622 -37.29 2.10 -33.59
CA ILE A 622 -36.29 3.15 -33.26
C ILE A 622 -37.01 4.39 -32.73
N ALA A 623 -38.16 4.78 -33.30
CA ALA A 623 -38.95 5.90 -32.80
C ALA A 623 -39.51 5.64 -31.40
N ILE A 624 -39.91 4.41 -31.07
CA ILE A 624 -40.39 4.02 -29.74
C ILE A 624 -39.24 4.04 -28.72
N ILE A 625 -38.05 3.56 -29.09
CA ILE A 625 -36.86 3.59 -28.22
C ILE A 625 -36.41 5.05 -27.96
N ALA A 626 -36.38 5.89 -28.99
CA ALA A 626 -36.04 7.31 -28.86
C ALA A 626 -37.08 8.06 -27.99
N ILE A 627 -38.36 7.75 -28.10
CA ILE A 627 -39.42 8.31 -27.26
C ILE A 627 -39.29 7.79 -25.83
N ALA A 628 -38.97 6.51 -25.62
CA ALA A 628 -38.75 5.93 -24.28
C ALA A 628 -37.53 6.56 -23.60
N LEU A 629 -36.41 6.73 -24.31
CA LEU A 629 -35.20 7.41 -23.80
C LEU A 629 -35.45 8.89 -23.51
N PHE A 630 -36.28 9.58 -24.34
CA PHE A 630 -36.66 10.97 -24.10
C PHE A 630 -37.54 11.13 -22.85
N PHE A 631 -38.40 10.17 -22.54
CA PHE A 631 -39.20 10.17 -21.31
C PHE A 631 -38.41 9.77 -20.08
N VAL A 632 -37.44 8.83 -20.18
CA VAL A 632 -36.58 8.42 -19.08
C VAL A 632 -35.60 9.57 -18.66
N SER A 633 -35.13 10.37 -19.62
CA SER A 633 -34.26 11.52 -19.31
C SER A 633 -34.98 12.70 -18.62
N ARG A 634 -36.29 12.64 -18.43
CA ARG A 634 -37.08 13.71 -17.78
C ARG A 634 -37.75 13.32 -16.47
N THR A 635 -37.53 12.10 -15.97
CA THR A 635 -38.10 11.67 -14.69
C THR A 635 -36.99 11.35 -13.72
N ASP A 636 -36.91 12.10 -12.60
CA ASP A 636 -36.08 11.82 -11.44
C ASP A 636 -36.61 10.58 -10.67
N ALA A 637 -36.54 9.41 -11.25
CA ALA A 637 -36.93 8.18 -10.58
C ALA A 637 -35.73 7.22 -10.49
N PRO A 638 -35.46 6.64 -9.33
CA PRO A 638 -34.32 5.75 -9.14
C PRO A 638 -34.47 4.47 -9.94
N LEU A 639 -33.43 4.07 -10.66
CA LEU A 639 -33.32 2.79 -11.34
C LEU A 639 -33.39 1.64 -10.31
N LEU A 640 -34.44 0.85 -10.39
CA LEU A 640 -34.54 -0.45 -9.71
C LEU A 640 -33.61 -1.44 -10.43
N LEU A 641 -32.48 -1.78 -9.82
CA LEU A 641 -31.65 -2.92 -10.23
C LEU A 641 -32.44 -4.21 -9.98
N ILE A 642 -32.76 -4.92 -11.04
CA ILE A 642 -33.31 -6.28 -10.97
C ILE A 642 -32.12 -7.23 -10.80
N ASN A 643 -32.02 -7.83 -9.61
CA ASN A 643 -31.16 -8.96 -9.33
C ASN A 643 -31.54 -10.13 -10.26
N SER A 644 -30.60 -10.57 -11.09
CA SER A 644 -30.67 -11.88 -11.74
C SER A 644 -29.62 -12.79 -11.17
N SER A 645 -30.10 -13.88 -10.64
CA SER A 645 -29.48 -14.99 -9.97
C SER A 645 -28.39 -15.71 -10.76
N GLU A 646 -27.38 -16.18 -9.98
CA GLU A 646 -26.56 -17.38 -10.19
C GLU A 646 -26.27 -17.79 -11.64
N GLU A 647 -25.14 -17.35 -12.17
CA GLU A 647 -24.40 -18.06 -13.23
C GLU A 647 -23.14 -18.68 -12.62
N SER A 648 -22.86 -19.93 -13.00
CA SER A 648 -21.75 -20.72 -12.50
C SER A 648 -20.40 -20.19 -12.99
N VAL A 649 -19.37 -20.40 -12.19
CA VAL A 649 -17.97 -19.96 -12.41
C VAL A 649 -17.41 -20.36 -13.79
N ASP A 650 -17.93 -21.42 -14.41
CA ASP A 650 -17.48 -21.90 -15.71
C ASP A 650 -17.95 -21.04 -16.91
N GLU A 651 -18.92 -20.14 -16.74
CA GLU A 651 -19.37 -19.25 -17.85
C GLU A 651 -18.67 -17.88 -17.84
N ALA A 652 -18.00 -17.52 -16.77
CA ALA A 652 -17.24 -16.26 -16.66
C ALA A 652 -15.87 -16.33 -17.38
N LEU A 653 -15.35 -17.54 -17.63
CA LEU A 653 -14.06 -17.78 -18.27
C LEU A 653 -14.08 -17.72 -19.79
N GLU A 654 -15.24 -17.63 -20.46
CA GLU A 654 -15.36 -17.55 -21.92
C GLU A 654 -15.63 -16.13 -22.48
N LYS A 655 -15.61 -15.10 -21.66
CA LYS A 655 -15.75 -13.71 -22.16
C LYS A 655 -14.39 -13.08 -22.32
N ASP A 656 -14.08 -12.70 -23.57
CA ASP A 656 -12.93 -11.94 -24.03
C ASP A 656 -12.35 -11.01 -22.96
N TYR A 657 -11.18 -11.37 -22.41
CA TYR A 657 -10.40 -10.52 -21.56
C TYR A 657 -9.70 -9.45 -22.40
N ASP A 658 -10.21 -8.24 -22.30
CA ASP A 658 -9.52 -7.05 -22.82
C ASP A 658 -8.28 -6.78 -21.95
N LEU A 659 -7.08 -6.90 -22.56
CA LEU A 659 -5.78 -6.72 -21.93
C LEU A 659 -5.45 -5.25 -21.65
N SER A 660 -6.40 -4.33 -21.74
CA SER A 660 -6.16 -2.92 -21.47
C SER A 660 -6.14 -2.66 -19.95
N VAL A 661 -4.97 -2.49 -19.37
CA VAL A 661 -4.85 -1.78 -18.10
C VAL A 661 -5.14 -0.31 -18.40
N VAL A 662 -6.35 0.14 -18.09
CA VAL A 662 -6.71 1.54 -18.20
C VAL A 662 -6.02 2.28 -17.06
N ILE A 663 -4.96 3.00 -17.39
CA ILE A 663 -4.48 4.04 -16.49
C ILE A 663 -5.41 5.23 -16.75
N ASP A 664 -6.42 5.41 -15.92
CA ASP A 664 -7.24 6.63 -15.90
C ASP A 664 -6.34 7.81 -15.50
N ALA A 665 -5.75 8.45 -16.49
CA ALA A 665 -5.20 9.77 -16.31
C ALA A 665 -6.36 10.77 -16.36
N GLU A 666 -7.03 11.01 -15.23
CA GLU A 666 -7.91 12.16 -15.13
C GLU A 666 -7.07 13.43 -15.31
N LEU A 667 -7.22 14.06 -16.45
CA LEU A 667 -6.77 15.42 -16.70
C LEU A 667 -7.58 16.38 -15.82
N VAL A 668 -7.05 16.72 -14.66
CA VAL A 668 -7.58 17.83 -13.86
C VAL A 668 -7.22 19.14 -14.59
N GLU A 669 -8.19 19.73 -15.27
CA GLU A 669 -8.10 21.12 -15.73
C GLU A 669 -7.98 22.05 -14.51
N HIS A 670 -6.79 22.55 -14.25
CA HIS A 670 -6.61 23.71 -13.39
C HIS A 670 -7.07 24.96 -14.14
N GLU A 671 -8.31 25.38 -13.92
CA GLU A 671 -8.71 26.75 -14.18
C GLU A 671 -7.95 27.68 -13.24
N GLY A 672 -7.07 28.48 -13.80
CA GLY A 672 -6.35 29.53 -13.09
C GLY A 672 -7.30 30.63 -12.57
N LYS A 673 -7.19 30.90 -11.31
CA LYS A 673 -7.38 32.25 -10.72
C LYS A 673 -6.37 32.49 -9.63
#